data_ae781d07c19cea16ed4d5219978cd2c1
#
_entry.id   ae781d07c19cea16ed4d5219978cd2c1
#
_cell.length_a   1.000
_cell.length_b   1.000
_cell.length_c   1.000
_cell.angle_alpha   90.00
_cell.angle_beta   90.00
_cell.angle_gamma   90.00
#
_symmetry.space_group_name_H-M   'P 1'
#
loop_
_entity.id
_entity.type
_entity.pdbx_description
1 polymer ?
#
loop_
_entity_poly.entity_id
_entity_poly.type
_entity_poly.pdbx_seq_one_letter_code
_entity_poly.pdbx_strand_id
1 'polypeptide(L)'
;MCLCWSLMLFALWGAAVCEHFKADINMAGVMGWVEFDSSSKTATVNLTGACKLVNISLNEFPVMYGHFSEPCLESNIGKTIYRFSASQSVDEIDVSDLFEGRTGLADLSVVVEPCSDNGDKACAVVRKKNGNIKTWQAKFFSSVAGDLYIRQNEGEDAARILSDLMRIKKSAGVSEVSLFVVPNESSSCDSLAGLLDSLSLTSLGMLKVGSPQNATKSRLEATQLSTDKRFALIRFGREIGCAEIREVEVKNVAAPINMKHMRGSISFSQASPFDTTEITVSLSNLKSLVGPYHVHQFPMPQRKTSEENLCHNDHVGGHWNPFDVDTTIPEYPRAPGATHDMYETGDLSGRHGSMAGQDNFNSTFTDWNLPLFGRNSIVGRSVVIHHPNSSRLLCGTIGYPGNVMTAVAVLKGPVVGRIMFNQLKSNPDSDLTVFLELSYGNSLSPATNNHTWHAHEYPISSETDFDTDVCQSTKGHYNPFKVDTNDTNDTNYYPNCNPDSPFACEVGDFSSKHMAISLTSRVGTVQTKFFFTDTTAGLSGITSVLGRSLVIHGADKAGSRLSCANITALRSASARTGPWFGAGSSRGGVQFSQSSYLEPTVIKVSLTDLQSAAGGYHVHILPLRKSSLDRDACSNENILGHFNPFSVNQSLSPPPATGSSDQYEVGDISGKFGLLTTLTQMNEQYVDNNLPLFGPNSIMGRSLVVHYGDGKRMQCADILPDKASEGGWVRAKAVFNNAVKGTISMVQQIFPDGSSSDTILQVDLQSTQCPDVTEASWYIHTNRLQDNDHTCSGVGDDYNPFKMSIGAGYSTNCSPGHPLSCMVGDMTSKQGPISLGNRQLLTDANLPLAGDFTVVYRSIVLKSTSGILDCASILPDSPTALLTFLKVNSFSRFEFRSTVASILKVQPWEVTILPGAPSLIYKDKCQQVNFFVSGDVNITKTLQHEEKLGKFRQSKLCSPDDPDVPNNASQYVKSRGYLLTLLAVVPQFILSVMLQ
;
A
#
# COMPACT_ATOMS: atom_id res chain seq x y z
N MET A 1 53.81 16.72 -54.53
CA MET A 1 52.79 17.52 -55.16
C MET A 1 52.37 16.80 -56.44
N CYS A 2 51.26 16.12 -56.44
CA CYS A 2 50.51 15.69 -57.59
C CYS A 2 49.12 15.28 -57.12
N LEU A 3 48.11 16.12 -57.42
CA LEU A 3 46.71 15.82 -57.26
C LEU A 3 46.31 14.75 -58.29
N CYS A 4 45.71 13.64 -57.86
CA CYS A 4 44.90 12.79 -58.70
C CYS A 4 43.46 12.76 -58.19
N TRP A 5 42.55 13.32 -58.93
CA TRP A 5 41.12 13.21 -58.80
C TRP A 5 40.72 11.81 -59.29
N SER A 6 40.14 11.00 -58.43
CA SER A 6 39.40 9.79 -58.85
C SER A 6 37.97 9.96 -58.39
N LEU A 7 37.07 10.07 -59.33
CA LEU A 7 35.63 9.91 -59.13
C LEU A 7 35.38 8.46 -58.66
N MET A 8 34.96 8.29 -57.39
CA MET A 8 34.32 7.04 -56.96
C MET A 8 32.81 7.21 -57.11
N LEU A 9 32.24 6.45 -58.01
CA LEU A 9 30.82 6.11 -58.03
C LEU A 9 30.54 5.31 -56.77
N PHE A 10 29.84 5.87 -55.81
CA PHE A 10 29.22 5.10 -54.73
C PHE A 10 28.02 4.36 -55.33
N ALA A 11 28.23 3.10 -55.65
CA ALA A 11 27.14 2.15 -55.72
C ALA A 11 26.58 1.95 -54.31
N LEU A 12 25.35 2.40 -54.10
CA LEU A 12 24.55 2.05 -52.93
C LEU A 12 24.26 0.55 -52.92
N TRP A 13 25.22 -0.21 -52.44
CA TRP A 13 24.95 -1.54 -51.88
C TRP A 13 24.55 -1.31 -50.45
N GLY A 14 23.26 -1.50 -50.13
CA GLY A 14 22.83 -1.62 -48.72
C GLY A 14 23.69 -2.75 -48.14
N ALA A 15 24.60 -2.36 -47.23
CA ALA A 15 25.30 -3.33 -46.41
C ALA A 15 24.23 -4.11 -45.65
N ALA A 16 24.06 -5.38 -45.97
CA ALA A 16 23.25 -6.27 -45.16
C ALA A 16 23.85 -6.27 -43.77
N VAL A 17 23.14 -5.64 -42.82
CA VAL A 17 23.57 -5.64 -41.43
C VAL A 17 23.52 -7.09 -40.94
N CYS A 18 24.66 -7.63 -40.60
CA CYS A 18 24.77 -8.98 -40.07
C CYS A 18 24.11 -9.01 -38.68
N GLU A 19 22.97 -9.64 -38.56
CA GLU A 19 22.24 -9.75 -37.29
C GLU A 19 22.39 -11.16 -36.71
N HIS A 20 22.82 -11.19 -35.45
CA HIS A 20 22.92 -12.42 -34.68
C HIS A 20 21.81 -12.44 -33.64
N PHE A 21 21.13 -13.59 -33.57
CA PHE A 21 20.07 -13.81 -32.60
C PHE A 21 20.41 -15.02 -31.74
N LYS A 22 19.99 -14.99 -30.48
CA LYS A 22 20.25 -16.06 -29.50
C LYS A 22 19.04 -16.33 -28.63
N ALA A 23 18.75 -17.59 -28.36
CA ALA A 23 17.83 -18.02 -27.32
C ALA A 23 18.59 -18.87 -26.30
N ASP A 24 18.68 -18.39 -25.07
CA ASP A 24 19.26 -19.12 -23.95
C ASP A 24 18.16 -19.92 -23.24
N ILE A 25 18.34 -21.22 -23.13
CA ILE A 25 17.36 -22.20 -22.64
C ILE A 25 17.79 -22.70 -21.26
N ASN A 26 16.88 -22.68 -20.30
CA ASN A 26 17.03 -23.24 -18.96
C ASN A 26 15.63 -23.67 -18.45
N MET A 27 15.10 -24.77 -19.01
CA MET A 27 13.75 -25.23 -18.77
C MET A 27 13.58 -26.72 -19.12
N ALA A 28 12.68 -27.40 -18.40
CA ALA A 28 12.32 -28.80 -18.62
C ALA A 28 13.52 -29.75 -18.72
N GLY A 29 14.54 -29.55 -17.91
CA GLY A 29 15.78 -30.35 -17.93
C GLY A 29 16.73 -30.06 -19.08
N VAL A 30 16.40 -29.10 -19.97
CA VAL A 30 17.23 -28.70 -21.13
C VAL A 30 17.93 -27.38 -20.79
N MET A 31 19.27 -27.37 -20.94
CA MET A 31 20.10 -26.19 -20.79
C MET A 31 20.97 -25.96 -22.01
N GLY A 32 21.25 -24.69 -22.33
CA GLY A 32 22.12 -24.30 -23.43
C GLY A 32 21.54 -23.17 -24.25
N TRP A 33 21.79 -23.17 -25.54
CA TRP A 33 21.37 -22.09 -26.42
C TRP A 33 21.17 -22.54 -27.85
N VAL A 34 20.38 -21.74 -28.58
CA VAL A 34 20.24 -21.80 -30.04
C VAL A 34 20.57 -20.41 -30.58
N GLU A 35 21.52 -20.31 -31.49
CA GLU A 35 21.91 -19.06 -32.16
C GLU A 35 21.52 -19.10 -33.63
N PHE A 36 21.15 -17.95 -34.18
CA PHE A 36 20.81 -17.75 -35.57
C PHE A 36 21.63 -16.61 -36.14
N ASP A 37 22.21 -16.82 -37.31
CA ASP A 37 22.96 -15.84 -38.08
C ASP A 37 22.20 -15.50 -39.36
N SER A 38 21.82 -14.24 -39.54
CA SER A 38 21.06 -13.76 -40.70
C SER A 38 21.91 -13.66 -41.95
N SER A 39 23.22 -13.54 -41.78
CA SER A 39 24.14 -13.42 -42.92
C SER A 39 24.45 -14.78 -43.61
N SER A 40 24.71 -15.81 -42.81
CA SER A 40 24.90 -17.17 -43.26
C SER A 40 23.59 -17.92 -43.46
N LYS A 41 22.48 -17.39 -42.84
CA LYS A 41 21.16 -18.03 -42.77
C LYS A 41 21.23 -19.41 -42.10
N THR A 42 22.05 -19.53 -41.10
CA THR A 42 22.29 -20.78 -40.35
C THR A 42 21.83 -20.68 -38.91
N ALA A 43 21.52 -21.83 -38.33
CA ALA A 43 21.32 -22.00 -36.90
C ALA A 43 22.42 -22.86 -36.31
N THR A 44 22.90 -22.47 -35.10
CA THR A 44 23.84 -23.25 -34.30
C THR A 44 23.18 -23.66 -33.01
N VAL A 45 23.29 -24.94 -32.64
CA VAL A 45 22.62 -25.52 -31.46
C VAL A 45 23.67 -26.08 -30.51
N ASN A 46 23.53 -25.74 -29.22
CA ASN A 46 24.34 -26.27 -28.13
C ASN A 46 23.46 -26.50 -26.91
N LEU A 47 22.98 -27.71 -26.73
CA LEU A 47 22.03 -28.11 -25.73
C LEU A 47 22.54 -29.30 -24.90
N THR A 48 22.29 -29.30 -23.61
CA THR A 48 22.50 -30.44 -22.71
C THR A 48 21.13 -30.85 -22.14
N GLY A 49 20.97 -32.12 -21.79
CA GLY A 49 19.68 -32.64 -21.31
C GLY A 49 18.66 -32.91 -22.43
N ALA A 50 18.92 -32.48 -23.64
CA ALA A 50 18.09 -32.73 -24.81
C ALA A 50 18.39 -34.10 -25.45
N CYS A 51 17.54 -34.53 -26.41
CA CYS A 51 17.74 -35.73 -27.20
C CYS A 51 18.99 -35.60 -28.12
N LYS A 52 19.57 -36.71 -28.54
CA LYS A 52 20.67 -36.68 -29.51
C LYS A 52 20.27 -35.99 -30.83
N LEU A 53 19.03 -36.24 -31.27
CA LEU A 53 18.37 -35.50 -32.34
C LEU A 53 17.20 -34.76 -31.74
N VAL A 54 17.21 -33.44 -31.78
CA VAL A 54 16.18 -32.57 -31.21
C VAL A 54 15.33 -31.97 -32.31
N ASN A 55 14.02 -31.91 -32.07
CA ASN A 55 13.10 -31.13 -32.89
C ASN A 55 12.95 -29.75 -32.25
N ILE A 56 13.24 -28.74 -33.02
CA ILE A 56 13.18 -27.34 -32.60
C ILE A 56 12.11 -26.66 -33.44
N SER A 57 11.23 -25.93 -32.76
CA SER A 57 10.25 -25.05 -33.41
C SER A 57 10.43 -23.60 -32.98
N LEU A 58 10.02 -22.67 -33.84
CA LEU A 58 9.88 -21.27 -33.52
C LEU A 58 8.39 -20.93 -33.50
N ASN A 59 8.01 -20.21 -32.44
CA ASN A 59 6.63 -19.76 -32.19
C ASN A 59 6.54 -18.24 -32.22
N GLU A 60 5.35 -17.73 -32.59
CA GLU A 60 5.15 -16.31 -32.93
C GLU A 60 5.17 -15.34 -31.75
N PHE A 61 5.01 -15.82 -30.49
CA PHE A 61 4.94 -14.99 -29.32
C PHE A 61 6.06 -15.34 -28.32
N PRO A 62 6.68 -14.36 -27.63
CA PRO A 62 7.77 -14.63 -26.69
C PRO A 62 7.27 -15.28 -25.39
N VAL A 63 8.13 -16.05 -24.75
CA VAL A 63 7.90 -16.63 -23.42
C VAL A 63 7.79 -15.51 -22.38
N MET A 64 6.81 -15.64 -21.47
CA MET A 64 6.70 -14.84 -20.26
C MET A 64 7.20 -15.66 -19.07
N TYR A 65 8.40 -15.35 -18.59
CA TYR A 65 9.08 -16.16 -17.58
C TYR A 65 8.39 -16.07 -16.21
N GLY A 66 8.08 -17.23 -15.61
CA GLY A 66 7.43 -17.32 -14.29
C GLY A 66 5.92 -16.97 -14.27
N HIS A 67 5.29 -16.78 -15.43
CA HIS A 67 3.87 -16.42 -15.51
C HIS A 67 2.94 -17.65 -15.56
N PHE A 68 3.37 -18.73 -16.21
CA PHE A 68 2.56 -19.94 -16.43
C PHE A 68 3.28 -21.17 -15.92
N SER A 69 2.52 -22.17 -15.43
CA SER A 69 3.07 -23.48 -15.08
C SER A 69 3.61 -24.23 -16.31
N GLU A 70 2.97 -24.06 -17.47
CA GLU A 70 3.35 -24.64 -18.75
C GLU A 70 3.60 -23.50 -19.75
N PRO A 71 4.75 -22.80 -19.67
CA PRO A 71 5.00 -21.60 -20.46
C PRO A 71 5.13 -21.87 -21.96
N CYS A 72 5.47 -23.09 -22.36
CA CYS A 72 5.73 -23.49 -23.77
C CYS A 72 4.50 -24.02 -24.53
N LEU A 73 3.29 -23.91 -23.92
CA LEU A 73 2.07 -24.26 -24.65
C LEU A 73 1.77 -23.22 -25.74
N GLU A 74 1.21 -23.68 -26.86
CA GLU A 74 0.82 -22.83 -27.99
C GLU A 74 -0.16 -21.69 -27.55
N SER A 75 -0.99 -21.95 -26.56
CA SER A 75 -1.83 -20.92 -25.95
C SER A 75 -1.04 -19.76 -25.35
N ASN A 76 0.19 -19.99 -24.88
CA ASN A 76 1.03 -19.01 -24.19
C ASN A 76 2.08 -18.37 -25.11
N ILE A 77 2.58 -19.09 -26.12
CA ILE A 77 3.63 -18.63 -27.03
C ILE A 77 3.20 -18.52 -28.52
N GLY A 78 1.90 -18.65 -28.78
CA GLY A 78 1.35 -18.54 -30.14
C GLY A 78 1.70 -19.73 -31.01
N LYS A 79 1.31 -19.64 -32.29
CA LYS A 79 1.47 -20.74 -33.25
C LYS A 79 2.91 -20.98 -33.65
N THR A 80 3.20 -22.24 -33.98
CA THR A 80 4.47 -22.61 -34.62
C THR A 80 4.53 -22.05 -36.06
N ILE A 81 5.63 -21.35 -36.35
CA ILE A 81 5.86 -20.70 -37.64
C ILE A 81 6.99 -21.35 -38.44
N TYR A 82 7.87 -22.11 -37.80
CA TYR A 82 8.97 -22.82 -38.41
C TYR A 82 9.39 -24.04 -37.60
N ARG A 83 9.91 -25.08 -38.25
CA ARG A 83 10.43 -26.28 -37.57
C ARG A 83 11.67 -26.79 -38.27
N PHE A 84 12.64 -27.26 -37.49
CA PHE A 84 13.82 -27.96 -38.00
C PHE A 84 14.30 -29.00 -36.99
N SER A 85 15.17 -29.88 -37.40
CA SER A 85 15.80 -30.89 -36.54
C SER A 85 17.30 -30.67 -36.50
N ALA A 86 17.90 -30.87 -35.35
CA ALA A 86 19.32 -30.64 -35.10
C ALA A 86 19.89 -31.73 -34.20
N SER A 87 21.20 -31.95 -34.23
CA SER A 87 21.85 -32.65 -33.12
C SER A 87 21.92 -31.75 -31.87
N GLN A 88 21.99 -32.36 -30.69
CA GLN A 88 22.16 -31.60 -29.43
C GLN A 88 23.52 -30.90 -29.30
N SER A 89 24.52 -31.30 -30.08
CA SER A 89 25.86 -30.69 -30.12
C SER A 89 25.94 -29.65 -31.25
N VAL A 90 26.98 -28.82 -31.20
CA VAL A 90 27.18 -27.68 -32.11
C VAL A 90 27.12 -28.11 -33.57
N ASP A 91 25.98 -27.90 -34.22
CA ASP A 91 25.76 -28.13 -35.66
C ASP A 91 25.36 -26.83 -36.34
N GLU A 92 25.95 -26.56 -37.48
CA GLU A 92 25.56 -25.47 -38.36
C GLU A 92 24.51 -25.99 -39.35
N ILE A 93 23.29 -25.46 -39.26
CA ILE A 93 22.12 -25.94 -40.00
C ILE A 93 21.61 -24.83 -40.89
N ASP A 94 21.34 -25.14 -42.14
CA ASP A 94 20.67 -24.22 -43.06
C ASP A 94 19.21 -24.02 -42.64
N VAL A 95 18.88 -22.77 -42.35
CA VAL A 95 17.53 -22.30 -42.03
C VAL A 95 17.13 -21.13 -42.93
N SER A 96 17.57 -21.13 -44.17
CA SER A 96 17.34 -20.05 -45.15
C SER A 96 15.87 -19.68 -45.27
N ASP A 97 14.97 -20.66 -45.26
CA ASP A 97 13.51 -20.48 -45.37
C ASP A 97 12.94 -19.68 -44.19
N LEU A 98 13.59 -19.73 -43.01
CA LEU A 98 13.18 -18.95 -41.83
C LEU A 98 13.30 -17.43 -42.05
N PHE A 99 14.28 -17.02 -42.86
CA PHE A 99 14.55 -15.61 -43.17
C PHE A 99 13.79 -15.09 -44.39
N GLU A 100 13.07 -15.95 -45.13
CA GLU A 100 12.27 -15.52 -46.26
C GLU A 100 11.03 -14.72 -45.83
N GLY A 101 10.93 -13.46 -46.27
CA GLY A 101 9.81 -12.57 -45.98
C GLY A 101 9.71 -12.07 -44.55
N ARG A 102 10.76 -12.25 -43.74
CA ARG A 102 10.80 -11.73 -42.35
C ARG A 102 11.92 -10.73 -42.16
N THR A 103 11.60 -9.69 -41.36
CA THR A 103 12.53 -8.60 -41.04
C THR A 103 13.44 -8.91 -39.84
N GLY A 104 13.17 -9.98 -39.06
CA GLY A 104 13.99 -10.40 -37.92
C GLY A 104 13.35 -11.50 -37.08
N LEU A 105 14.18 -12.13 -36.24
CA LEU A 105 13.78 -13.24 -35.35
C LEU A 105 13.56 -12.84 -33.90
N ALA A 106 13.89 -11.60 -33.55
CA ALA A 106 13.74 -11.13 -32.16
C ALA A 106 12.31 -11.29 -31.67
N ASP A 107 12.16 -11.66 -30.40
CA ASP A 107 10.88 -11.86 -29.70
C ASP A 107 10.01 -13.00 -30.30
N LEU A 108 10.61 -13.96 -31.01
CA LEU A 108 10.04 -15.30 -31.21
C LEU A 108 10.40 -16.18 -30.01
N SER A 109 9.70 -17.28 -29.81
CA SER A 109 10.12 -18.35 -28.90
C SER A 109 10.73 -19.52 -29.67
N VAL A 110 11.92 -19.96 -29.24
CA VAL A 110 12.44 -21.28 -29.56
C VAL A 110 11.79 -22.29 -28.64
N VAL A 111 11.31 -23.40 -29.16
CA VAL A 111 10.77 -24.52 -28.39
C VAL A 111 11.55 -25.79 -28.76
N VAL A 112 12.05 -26.49 -27.77
CA VAL A 112 12.71 -27.77 -27.84
C VAL A 112 11.74 -28.86 -27.43
N GLU A 113 11.45 -29.79 -28.33
CA GLU A 113 10.55 -30.90 -28.04
C GLU A 113 11.21 -31.93 -27.09
N PRO A 114 10.42 -32.55 -26.19
CA PRO A 114 10.95 -33.55 -25.25
C PRO A 114 11.42 -34.82 -25.91
N CYS A 115 12.23 -35.61 -25.20
CA CYS A 115 12.73 -36.91 -25.67
C CYS A 115 11.70 -38.04 -25.60
N SER A 116 10.60 -37.83 -24.90
CA SER A 116 9.47 -38.73 -24.76
C SER A 116 8.17 -38.02 -25.07
N ASP A 117 7.20 -38.74 -25.57
CA ASP A 117 5.89 -38.18 -25.93
C ASP A 117 5.13 -37.52 -24.74
N ASN A 118 5.52 -37.86 -23.53
CA ASN A 118 4.91 -37.35 -22.30
C ASN A 118 5.83 -36.37 -21.55
N GLY A 119 6.91 -35.88 -22.14
CA GLY A 119 7.84 -34.95 -21.52
C GLY A 119 7.43 -33.49 -21.72
N ASP A 120 7.88 -32.61 -20.82
CA ASP A 120 7.65 -31.20 -20.93
C ASP A 120 8.53 -30.55 -22.01
N LYS A 121 8.00 -29.51 -22.65
CA LYS A 121 8.73 -28.71 -23.65
C LYS A 121 9.59 -27.67 -22.97
N ALA A 122 10.80 -27.46 -23.48
CA ALA A 122 11.62 -26.32 -23.07
C ALA A 122 11.46 -25.16 -24.07
N CYS A 123 11.38 -23.94 -23.61
CA CYS A 123 11.29 -22.79 -24.48
C CYS A 123 12.05 -21.56 -23.96
N ALA A 124 12.46 -20.71 -24.89
CA ALA A 124 13.15 -19.46 -24.56
C ALA A 124 12.91 -18.38 -25.63
N VAL A 125 13.00 -17.13 -25.21
CA VAL A 125 12.84 -15.96 -26.11
C VAL A 125 14.10 -15.77 -26.94
N VAL A 126 13.92 -15.56 -28.25
CA VAL A 126 14.98 -15.16 -29.17
C VAL A 126 15.33 -13.70 -28.98
N ARG A 127 16.58 -13.39 -28.68
CA ARG A 127 17.11 -12.04 -28.48
C ARG A 127 18.09 -11.67 -29.61
N LYS A 128 18.06 -10.43 -30.04
CA LYS A 128 19.13 -9.86 -30.85
C LYS A 128 20.37 -9.64 -29.99
N LYS A 129 21.50 -10.13 -30.39
CA LYS A 129 22.78 -9.96 -29.68
C LYS A 129 23.17 -8.47 -29.69
N ASN A 130 23.45 -7.92 -28.51
CA ASN A 130 23.74 -6.50 -28.30
C ASN A 130 22.61 -5.51 -28.64
N GLY A 131 21.35 -5.96 -28.66
CA GLY A 131 20.19 -5.09 -28.81
C GLY A 131 19.66 -4.57 -27.46
N ASN A 132 19.46 -3.26 -27.34
CA ASN A 132 18.69 -2.68 -26.23
C ASN A 132 17.22 -2.56 -26.68
N ILE A 133 16.30 -3.21 -25.94
CA ILE A 133 14.89 -3.30 -26.33
C ILE A 133 14.06 -2.45 -25.38
N LYS A 134 13.27 -1.54 -25.94
CA LYS A 134 12.21 -0.84 -25.23
C LYS A 134 10.88 -1.56 -25.41
N THR A 135 10.10 -1.63 -24.34
CA THR A 135 8.79 -2.26 -24.32
C THR A 135 7.74 -1.25 -23.90
N TRP A 136 6.63 -1.21 -24.63
CA TRP A 136 5.44 -0.44 -24.26
C TRP A 136 4.26 -1.41 -24.13
N GLN A 137 3.27 -1.01 -23.33
CA GLN A 137 2.05 -1.77 -23.09
C GLN A 137 0.83 -0.86 -23.30
N ALA A 138 -0.23 -1.43 -23.85
CA ALA A 138 -1.56 -0.84 -23.89
C ALA A 138 -2.58 -1.87 -23.41
N LYS A 139 -3.36 -1.53 -22.40
CA LYS A 139 -4.39 -2.40 -21.80
C LYS A 139 -5.77 -2.04 -22.33
N PHE A 140 -6.44 -2.98 -22.95
CA PHE A 140 -7.80 -2.82 -23.46
C PHE A 140 -8.82 -3.42 -22.50
N PHE A 141 -9.93 -2.70 -22.28
CA PHE A 141 -10.99 -3.07 -21.32
C PHE A 141 -12.41 -2.93 -21.91
N SER A 142 -12.56 -3.08 -23.20
CA SER A 142 -13.88 -2.96 -23.85
C SER A 142 -14.39 -4.30 -24.35
N SER A 143 -15.17 -4.31 -25.41
CA SER A 143 -15.64 -5.53 -26.09
C SER A 143 -14.48 -6.42 -26.58
N VAL A 144 -13.34 -5.84 -26.86
CA VAL A 144 -12.03 -6.51 -26.99
C VAL A 144 -11.15 -6.08 -25.83
N ALA A 145 -10.67 -7.01 -25.04
CA ALA A 145 -9.90 -6.76 -23.84
C ALA A 145 -8.62 -7.60 -23.80
N GLY A 146 -7.64 -7.14 -23.05
CA GLY A 146 -6.34 -7.80 -22.89
C GLY A 146 -5.17 -6.85 -23.12
N ASP A 147 -3.98 -7.43 -23.25
CA ASP A 147 -2.73 -6.72 -23.39
C ASP A 147 -2.24 -6.65 -24.84
N LEU A 148 -1.71 -5.49 -25.18
CA LEU A 148 -0.95 -5.28 -26.41
C LEU A 148 0.42 -4.74 -26.03
N TYR A 149 1.48 -5.42 -26.44
CA TYR A 149 2.85 -4.98 -26.23
C TYR A 149 3.48 -4.53 -27.53
N ILE A 150 4.28 -3.48 -27.46
CA ILE A 150 5.11 -2.99 -28.55
C ILE A 150 6.55 -3.12 -28.12
N ARG A 151 7.37 -3.88 -28.87
CA ARG A 151 8.80 -4.05 -28.59
C ARG A 151 9.61 -3.54 -29.76
N GLN A 152 10.58 -2.69 -29.48
CA GLN A 152 11.40 -1.99 -30.46
C GLN A 152 12.84 -1.91 -29.98
N ASN A 153 13.79 -2.29 -30.84
CA ASN A 153 15.19 -2.07 -30.53
C ASN A 153 15.51 -0.57 -30.61
N GLU A 154 16.36 -0.12 -29.72
CA GLU A 154 16.78 1.27 -29.71
C GLU A 154 17.53 1.63 -31.02
N GLY A 155 17.08 2.71 -31.67
CA GLY A 155 17.64 3.14 -32.95
C GLY A 155 17.06 2.46 -34.21
N GLU A 156 16.08 1.55 -34.07
CA GLU A 156 15.36 0.93 -35.19
C GLU A 156 13.95 1.54 -35.35
N ASP A 157 13.52 1.74 -36.60
CA ASP A 157 12.14 2.17 -36.88
C ASP A 157 11.15 1.00 -36.87
N ALA A 158 11.63 -0.23 -37.04
CA ALA A 158 10.82 -1.43 -37.02
C ALA A 158 10.46 -1.83 -35.57
N ALA A 159 9.20 -2.16 -35.35
CA ALA A 159 8.69 -2.62 -34.08
C ALA A 159 7.91 -3.94 -34.20
N ARG A 160 7.93 -4.70 -33.13
CA ARG A 160 7.14 -5.94 -33.02
C ARG A 160 5.95 -5.65 -32.10
N ILE A 161 4.77 -5.91 -32.60
CA ILE A 161 3.51 -5.76 -31.89
C ILE A 161 3.03 -7.15 -31.48
N LEU A 162 2.88 -7.36 -30.22
CA LEU A 162 2.51 -8.64 -29.60
C LEU A 162 1.17 -8.44 -28.90
N SER A 163 0.15 -9.19 -29.26
CA SER A 163 -1.17 -9.05 -28.68
C SER A 163 -1.65 -10.33 -28.01
N ASP A 164 -2.25 -10.16 -26.85
CA ASP A 164 -2.99 -11.16 -26.09
C ASP A 164 -4.40 -10.61 -25.85
N LEU A 165 -5.23 -10.67 -26.90
CA LEU A 165 -6.54 -10.04 -26.91
C LEU A 165 -7.66 -11.06 -27.00
N MET A 166 -8.74 -10.79 -26.25
CA MET A 166 -9.94 -11.63 -26.23
C MET A 166 -11.19 -10.78 -26.46
N ARG A 167 -12.25 -11.39 -26.97
CA ARG A 167 -13.58 -10.81 -26.99
C ARG A 167 -14.35 -11.24 -25.75
N ILE A 168 -14.85 -10.27 -24.98
CA ILE A 168 -15.64 -10.52 -23.76
C ILE A 168 -17.04 -10.98 -24.12
N LYS A 169 -17.67 -10.41 -25.17
CA LYS A 169 -18.99 -10.83 -25.63
C LYS A 169 -18.92 -12.10 -26.48
N LYS A 170 -19.87 -13.02 -26.25
CA LYS A 170 -19.98 -14.31 -26.92
C LYS A 170 -19.98 -14.18 -28.44
N SER A 171 -18.95 -14.69 -29.11
CA SER A 171 -18.96 -15.04 -30.53
C SER A 171 -18.10 -16.28 -30.71
N ALA A 172 -18.60 -17.23 -31.46
CA ALA A 172 -17.86 -18.44 -31.78
C ALA A 172 -16.70 -18.11 -32.72
N GLY A 173 -15.48 -18.43 -32.29
CA GLY A 173 -14.29 -18.47 -33.14
C GLY A 173 -13.36 -17.25 -33.00
N VAL A 174 -12.17 -17.41 -33.60
CA VAL A 174 -11.14 -16.36 -33.70
C VAL A 174 -11.63 -15.31 -34.70
N SER A 175 -11.55 -14.04 -34.28
CA SER A 175 -11.89 -12.86 -35.09
C SER A 175 -10.64 -12.08 -35.42
N GLU A 176 -10.69 -11.21 -36.40
CA GLU A 176 -9.62 -10.26 -36.72
C GLU A 176 -10.04 -8.85 -36.47
N VAL A 177 -9.13 -8.05 -35.93
CA VAL A 177 -9.33 -6.61 -35.66
C VAL A 177 -8.23 -5.80 -36.31
N SER A 178 -8.58 -4.63 -36.84
CA SER A 178 -7.57 -3.72 -37.40
C SER A 178 -6.95 -2.88 -36.29
N LEU A 179 -5.61 -2.77 -36.28
CA LEU A 179 -4.84 -1.96 -35.33
C LEU A 179 -4.43 -0.64 -35.98
N PHE A 180 -4.58 0.44 -35.21
CA PHE A 180 -4.09 1.77 -35.53
C PHE A 180 -3.31 2.31 -34.33
N VAL A 181 -2.27 3.11 -34.60
CA VAL A 181 -1.53 3.84 -33.57
C VAL A 181 -1.59 5.33 -33.87
N VAL A 182 -1.94 6.10 -32.87
CA VAL A 182 -2.13 7.57 -32.96
C VAL A 182 -1.00 8.27 -32.19
N PRO A 183 -0.35 9.29 -32.81
CA PRO A 183 0.68 10.07 -32.15
C PRO A 183 0.09 11.03 -31.09
N ASN A 184 0.98 11.70 -30.36
CA ASN A 184 0.69 12.47 -29.15
C ASN A 184 0.11 13.87 -29.42
N GLU A 185 -1.00 14.02 -30.15
CA GLU A 185 -1.69 15.31 -30.22
C GLU A 185 -2.98 15.30 -29.38
N SER A 186 -2.88 15.84 -28.18
CA SER A 186 -3.92 16.38 -27.25
C SER A 186 -5.31 15.72 -27.19
N SER A 187 -5.46 14.43 -27.47
CA SER A 187 -6.75 13.74 -27.48
C SER A 187 -6.85 12.72 -26.35
N SER A 188 -8.05 12.50 -25.81
CA SER A 188 -8.37 11.38 -24.94
C SER A 188 -8.94 10.22 -25.74
N CYS A 189 -8.93 9.02 -25.20
CA CYS A 189 -9.60 7.86 -25.81
C CYS A 189 -11.06 8.15 -26.19
N ASP A 190 -11.79 8.88 -25.37
CA ASP A 190 -13.21 9.22 -25.63
C ASP A 190 -13.38 10.10 -26.87
N SER A 191 -12.45 11.04 -27.08
CA SER A 191 -12.48 11.93 -28.27
C SER A 191 -12.03 11.21 -29.54
N LEU A 192 -11.07 10.29 -29.44
CA LEU A 192 -10.54 9.54 -30.58
C LEU A 192 -11.51 8.49 -31.11
N ALA A 193 -12.27 7.83 -30.26
CA ALA A 193 -13.25 6.84 -30.66
C ALA A 193 -14.35 7.45 -31.57
N GLY A 194 -14.73 8.73 -31.34
CA GLY A 194 -15.68 9.45 -32.20
C GLY A 194 -15.10 9.97 -33.51
N LEU A 195 -13.78 10.07 -33.63
CA LEU A 195 -13.10 10.67 -34.77
C LEU A 195 -12.46 9.67 -35.74
N LEU A 196 -12.46 8.37 -35.44
CA LEU A 196 -11.72 7.35 -36.22
C LEU A 196 -12.11 7.34 -37.70
N ASP A 197 -13.39 7.60 -38.04
CA ASP A 197 -13.84 7.62 -39.44
C ASP A 197 -13.46 8.93 -40.16
N SER A 198 -13.08 9.96 -39.43
CA SER A 198 -12.63 11.27 -39.96
C SER A 198 -11.10 11.41 -39.97
N LEU A 199 -10.37 10.58 -39.19
CA LEU A 199 -8.92 10.54 -39.18
C LEU A 199 -8.44 9.67 -40.34
N SER A 200 -7.60 10.20 -41.22
CA SER A 200 -6.96 9.42 -42.28
C SER A 200 -5.79 8.57 -41.72
N LEU A 201 -6.14 7.66 -40.77
CA LEU A 201 -5.18 6.76 -40.15
C LEU A 201 -4.95 5.53 -41.02
N THR A 202 -3.69 5.18 -41.19
CA THR A 202 -3.31 3.93 -41.87
C THR A 202 -3.30 2.81 -40.85
N SER A 203 -4.01 1.70 -41.16
CA SER A 203 -3.96 0.49 -40.36
C SER A 203 -2.54 -0.09 -40.40
N LEU A 204 -2.01 -0.45 -39.23
CA LEU A 204 -0.74 -1.16 -39.10
C LEU A 204 -0.87 -2.63 -39.50
N GLY A 205 -2.08 -3.18 -39.46
CA GLY A 205 -2.36 -4.57 -39.81
C GLY A 205 -3.54 -5.14 -39.03
N MET A 206 -3.72 -6.46 -39.19
CA MET A 206 -4.79 -7.21 -38.54
C MET A 206 -4.21 -8.04 -37.39
N LEU A 207 -4.86 -7.96 -36.21
CA LEU A 207 -4.57 -8.79 -35.05
C LEU A 207 -5.67 -9.83 -34.87
N LYS A 208 -5.30 -11.03 -34.45
CA LYS A 208 -6.24 -12.10 -34.12
C LYS A 208 -6.72 -11.92 -32.70
N VAL A 209 -8.00 -12.15 -32.46
CA VAL A 209 -8.65 -12.02 -31.16
C VAL A 209 -9.43 -13.30 -30.86
N GLY A 210 -9.14 -13.93 -29.76
CA GLY A 210 -9.82 -15.14 -29.28
C GLY A 210 -11.03 -14.84 -28.39
N SER A 211 -11.53 -15.88 -27.72
CA SER A 211 -12.50 -15.78 -26.61
C SER A 211 -11.77 -15.91 -25.28
N PRO A 212 -12.38 -15.57 -24.13
CA PRO A 212 -11.77 -15.77 -22.82
C PRO A 212 -11.28 -17.19 -22.55
N GLN A 213 -11.96 -18.19 -23.13
CA GLN A 213 -11.59 -19.61 -23.00
C GLN A 213 -10.54 -20.05 -24.04
N ASN A 214 -10.36 -19.29 -25.11
CA ASN A 214 -9.42 -19.56 -26.19
C ASN A 214 -8.73 -18.25 -26.60
N ALA A 215 -8.01 -17.65 -25.66
CA ALA A 215 -7.19 -16.47 -25.92
C ALA A 215 -6.20 -16.75 -27.07
N THR A 216 -6.03 -15.79 -27.95
CA THR A 216 -5.19 -15.97 -29.14
C THR A 216 -4.05 -14.98 -29.12
N LYS A 217 -2.84 -15.49 -28.95
CA LYS A 217 -1.62 -14.71 -29.12
C LYS A 217 -1.44 -14.39 -30.60
N SER A 218 -1.03 -13.17 -30.90
CA SER A 218 -0.81 -12.70 -32.27
C SER A 218 0.39 -11.78 -32.34
N ARG A 219 1.11 -11.84 -33.45
CA ARG A 219 2.29 -11.03 -33.76
C ARG A 219 2.09 -10.27 -35.05
N LEU A 220 2.49 -9.01 -35.06
CA LEU A 220 2.50 -8.13 -36.22
C LEU A 220 3.86 -7.41 -36.30
N GLU A 221 4.47 -7.39 -37.45
CA GLU A 221 5.68 -6.61 -37.73
C GLU A 221 5.28 -5.26 -38.32
N ALA A 222 5.66 -4.18 -37.61
CA ALA A 222 5.48 -2.82 -38.10
C ALA A 222 6.84 -2.30 -38.63
N THR A 223 6.95 -2.04 -39.91
CA THR A 223 8.20 -1.59 -40.53
C THR A 223 8.56 -0.15 -40.22
N GLN A 224 7.58 0.65 -39.90
CA GLN A 224 7.74 2.03 -39.42
C GLN A 224 6.73 2.34 -38.34
N LEU A 225 7.21 2.55 -37.13
CA LEU A 225 6.38 3.01 -36.02
C LEU A 225 6.97 4.31 -35.47
N SER A 226 6.16 5.36 -35.44
CA SER A 226 6.55 6.65 -34.83
C SER A 226 7.09 6.44 -33.43
N THR A 227 8.15 7.12 -33.08
CA THR A 227 8.65 7.17 -31.70
C THR A 227 7.67 7.87 -30.74
N ASP A 228 6.77 8.68 -31.29
CA ASP A 228 5.74 9.45 -30.57
C ASP A 228 4.38 8.74 -30.63
N LYS A 229 4.30 7.59 -29.99
CA LYS A 229 3.07 6.77 -29.88
C LYS A 229 2.36 7.04 -28.57
N ARG A 230 1.07 7.37 -28.65
CA ARG A 230 0.28 7.61 -27.43
C ARG A 230 -0.93 6.71 -27.28
N PHE A 231 -1.65 6.43 -28.33
CA PHE A 231 -2.86 5.61 -28.25
C PHE A 231 -2.82 4.49 -29.27
N ALA A 232 -3.24 3.30 -28.84
CA ALA A 232 -3.57 2.18 -29.68
C ALA A 232 -5.09 2.11 -29.85
N LEU A 233 -5.55 2.03 -31.09
CA LEU A 233 -6.95 1.85 -31.44
C LEU A 233 -7.13 0.52 -32.14
N ILE A 234 -8.15 -0.23 -31.73
CA ILE A 234 -8.55 -1.47 -32.39
C ILE A 234 -9.98 -1.31 -32.90
N ARG A 235 -10.22 -1.74 -34.13
CA ARG A 235 -11.53 -1.66 -34.76
C ARG A 235 -12.06 -3.05 -35.05
N PHE A 236 -13.26 -3.34 -34.56
CA PHE A 236 -14.03 -4.54 -34.84
C PHE A 236 -15.42 -4.16 -35.35
N GLY A 237 -15.60 -4.22 -36.64
CA GLY A 237 -16.84 -3.74 -37.25
C GLY A 237 -17.10 -2.25 -36.96
N ARG A 238 -18.13 -1.95 -36.17
CA ARG A 238 -18.46 -0.59 -35.69
C ARG A 238 -17.91 -0.30 -34.29
N GLU A 239 -17.42 -1.31 -33.59
CA GLU A 239 -16.88 -1.14 -32.25
C GLU A 239 -15.41 -0.71 -32.34
N ILE A 240 -15.03 0.25 -31.47
CA ILE A 240 -13.67 0.77 -31.37
C ILE A 240 -13.20 0.60 -29.93
N GLY A 241 -12.11 -0.10 -29.75
CA GLY A 241 -11.35 -0.13 -28.50
C GLY A 241 -10.23 0.89 -28.56
N CYS A 242 -9.97 1.58 -27.46
CA CYS A 242 -8.86 2.52 -27.33
C CYS A 242 -8.13 2.26 -26.02
N ALA A 243 -6.79 2.30 -26.09
CA ALA A 243 -5.93 2.20 -24.92
C ALA A 243 -4.73 3.15 -25.05
N GLU A 244 -4.31 3.73 -23.95
CA GLU A 244 -3.09 4.54 -23.91
C GLU A 244 -1.87 3.63 -23.93
N ILE A 245 -0.88 3.98 -24.76
CA ILE A 245 0.40 3.25 -24.84
C ILE A 245 1.36 3.84 -23.81
N ARG A 246 1.83 3.04 -22.87
CA ARG A 246 2.77 3.42 -21.83
C ARG A 246 4.04 2.60 -21.91
N GLU A 247 5.18 3.22 -21.65
CA GLU A 247 6.45 2.50 -21.53
C GLU A 247 6.41 1.58 -20.31
N VAL A 248 6.85 0.35 -20.48
CA VAL A 248 7.05 -0.60 -19.38
C VAL A 248 8.36 -0.25 -18.71
N GLU A 249 8.26 0.31 -17.50
CA GLU A 249 9.43 0.68 -16.70
C GLU A 249 10.16 -0.58 -16.22
N VAL A 250 11.49 -0.57 -16.30
CA VAL A 250 12.33 -1.62 -15.70
C VAL A 250 12.05 -1.68 -14.20
N LYS A 251 11.67 -2.83 -13.69
CA LYS A 251 11.47 -3.04 -12.26
C LYS A 251 12.80 -3.35 -11.58
N ASN A 252 13.27 -2.41 -10.75
CA ASN A 252 14.43 -2.56 -9.88
C ASN A 252 13.95 -2.53 -8.44
N VAL A 253 13.97 -3.66 -7.77
CA VAL A 253 13.48 -3.84 -6.40
C VAL A 253 14.54 -4.46 -5.52
N ALA A 254 14.47 -4.24 -4.21
CA ALA A 254 15.42 -4.81 -3.27
C ALA A 254 14.76 -5.17 -1.95
N ALA A 255 15.26 -6.24 -1.34
CA ALA A 255 14.98 -6.61 0.04
C ALA A 255 16.19 -6.18 0.90
N PRO A 256 16.10 -5.07 1.65
CA PRO A 256 17.16 -4.63 2.55
C PRO A 256 17.23 -5.55 3.78
N ILE A 257 18.42 -5.94 4.15
CA ILE A 257 18.70 -6.72 5.34
C ILE A 257 19.48 -5.84 6.32
N ASN A 258 18.91 -5.60 7.51
CA ASN A 258 19.56 -4.86 8.59
C ASN A 258 19.06 -5.39 9.92
N MET A 259 19.52 -6.60 10.29
CA MET A 259 19.00 -7.37 11.42
C MET A 259 20.08 -8.35 11.94
N LYS A 260 20.12 -8.55 13.25
CA LYS A 260 21.01 -9.52 13.93
C LYS A 260 22.48 -9.43 13.49
N HIS A 261 23.05 -8.23 13.44
CA HIS A 261 24.39 -7.85 12.97
C HIS A 261 24.58 -7.85 11.44
N MET A 262 23.72 -8.48 10.68
CA MET A 262 23.89 -8.67 9.24
C MET A 262 23.32 -7.49 8.47
N ARG A 263 24.02 -7.08 7.42
CA ARG A 263 23.68 -5.90 6.63
C ARG A 263 23.84 -6.15 5.14
N GLY A 264 23.06 -5.43 4.34
CA GLY A 264 23.13 -5.44 2.90
C GLY A 264 21.76 -5.53 2.24
N SER A 265 21.71 -6.08 1.04
CA SER A 265 20.47 -6.25 0.30
C SER A 265 20.54 -7.38 -0.71
N ILE A 266 19.36 -7.87 -1.08
CA ILE A 266 19.15 -8.73 -2.25
C ILE A 266 18.29 -7.93 -3.22
N SER A 267 18.85 -7.60 -4.38
CA SER A 267 18.24 -6.77 -5.41
C SER A 267 17.82 -7.61 -6.60
N PHE A 268 16.73 -7.23 -7.25
CA PHE A 268 16.16 -7.90 -8.40
C PHE A 268 15.86 -6.87 -9.50
N SER A 269 16.17 -7.20 -10.74
CA SER A 269 15.93 -6.35 -11.91
C SER A 269 15.32 -7.15 -13.05
N GLN A 270 14.22 -6.66 -13.61
CA GLN A 270 13.57 -7.27 -14.79
C GLN A 270 13.08 -6.15 -15.71
N ALA A 271 13.50 -6.19 -16.98
CA ALA A 271 13.21 -5.14 -17.94
C ALA A 271 11.76 -5.16 -18.45
N SER A 272 11.18 -6.34 -18.64
CA SER A 272 9.77 -6.52 -19.04
C SER A 272 9.30 -7.95 -18.70
N PRO A 273 8.01 -8.27 -18.83
CA PRO A 273 7.50 -9.64 -18.62
C PRO A 273 8.15 -10.72 -19.47
N PHE A 274 8.77 -10.34 -20.57
CA PHE A 274 9.43 -11.25 -21.51
C PHE A 274 10.92 -11.47 -21.21
N ASP A 275 11.45 -10.79 -20.21
CA ASP A 275 12.88 -10.83 -19.88
C ASP A 275 13.10 -11.64 -18.59
N THR A 276 14.29 -12.26 -18.48
CA THR A 276 14.73 -12.94 -17.26
C THR A 276 15.01 -11.94 -16.15
N THR A 277 14.99 -12.39 -14.90
CA THR A 277 15.30 -11.55 -13.74
C THR A 277 16.78 -11.67 -13.41
N GLU A 278 17.46 -10.54 -13.25
CA GLU A 278 18.80 -10.45 -12.68
C GLU A 278 18.67 -10.27 -11.17
N ILE A 279 19.42 -11.07 -10.41
CA ILE A 279 19.49 -11.06 -8.96
C ILE A 279 20.88 -10.66 -8.53
N THR A 280 21.00 -9.61 -7.73
CA THR A 280 22.29 -9.21 -7.12
C THR A 280 22.18 -9.31 -5.61
N VAL A 281 23.01 -10.15 -5.02
CA VAL A 281 23.13 -10.31 -3.56
C VAL A 281 24.38 -9.59 -3.09
N SER A 282 24.23 -8.73 -2.10
CA SER A 282 25.34 -8.04 -1.42
C SER A 282 25.09 -8.00 0.08
N LEU A 283 25.64 -8.96 0.80
CA LEU A 283 25.43 -9.15 2.23
C LEU A 283 26.76 -9.27 2.97
N SER A 284 26.83 -8.73 4.17
CA SER A 284 28.02 -8.70 5.01
C SER A 284 27.72 -9.06 6.46
N ASN A 285 28.77 -9.41 7.21
CA ASN A 285 28.73 -9.82 8.62
C ASN A 285 27.88 -11.08 8.87
N LEU A 286 27.87 -12.02 7.96
CA LEU A 286 27.06 -13.23 8.03
C LEU A 286 27.55 -14.23 9.09
N LYS A 287 28.84 -14.16 9.50
CA LYS A 287 29.45 -14.96 10.58
C LYS A 287 29.21 -16.46 10.43
N SER A 288 29.10 -16.94 9.19
CA SER A 288 28.78 -18.32 8.87
C SER A 288 27.50 -18.85 9.54
N LEU A 289 26.57 -17.95 9.96
CA LEU A 289 25.31 -18.32 10.61
C LEU A 289 24.16 -18.52 9.61
N VAL A 290 24.38 -18.13 8.36
CA VAL A 290 23.38 -18.20 7.29
C VAL A 290 23.48 -19.50 6.50
N GLY A 291 22.37 -19.90 5.92
CA GLY A 291 22.22 -21.07 5.09
C GLY A 291 21.42 -20.77 3.82
N PRO A 292 20.32 -21.50 3.56
CA PRO A 292 19.47 -21.25 2.40
C PRO A 292 18.68 -19.94 2.52
N TYR A 293 18.21 -19.43 1.38
CA TYR A 293 17.39 -18.22 1.29
C TYR A 293 16.32 -18.37 0.22
N HIS A 294 15.13 -17.81 0.52
CA HIS A 294 13.91 -18.02 -0.30
C HIS A 294 13.05 -16.77 -0.33
N VAL A 295 12.26 -16.61 -1.38
CA VAL A 295 11.13 -15.67 -1.39
C VAL A 295 9.96 -16.31 -0.64
N HIS A 296 9.37 -15.58 0.31
CA HIS A 296 8.22 -15.97 1.10
C HIS A 296 6.95 -15.22 0.70
N GLN A 297 5.78 -15.70 1.16
CA GLN A 297 4.46 -15.27 0.68
C GLN A 297 4.08 -13.83 1.02
N PHE A 298 4.48 -13.32 2.22
CA PHE A 298 3.99 -12.04 2.74
C PHE A 298 5.12 -11.08 3.06
N PRO A 299 4.87 -9.75 3.07
CA PRO A 299 5.84 -8.76 3.51
C PRO A 299 6.20 -8.93 4.99
N MET A 300 7.39 -8.49 5.37
CA MET A 300 7.81 -8.41 6.76
C MET A 300 6.96 -7.35 7.50
N PRO A 301 6.38 -7.67 8.67
CA PRO A 301 5.61 -6.70 9.43
C PRO A 301 6.50 -5.69 10.16
N GLN A 302 5.90 -4.58 10.60
CA GLN A 302 6.53 -3.68 11.55
C GLN A 302 6.61 -4.35 12.93
N ARG A 303 7.75 -4.16 13.62
CA ARG A 303 7.96 -4.68 14.98
C ARG A 303 7.01 -4.03 15.98
N LYS A 304 6.31 -4.84 16.76
CA LYS A 304 5.36 -4.40 17.77
C LYS A 304 5.84 -4.66 19.20
N THR A 305 6.57 -5.77 19.42
CA THR A 305 7.06 -6.19 20.74
C THR A 305 8.54 -6.57 20.71
N SER A 306 9.16 -6.64 21.90
CA SER A 306 10.59 -7.03 22.05
C SER A 306 10.89 -8.46 21.61
N GLU A 307 9.94 -9.37 21.83
CA GLU A 307 10.12 -10.81 21.60
C GLU A 307 9.66 -11.27 20.21
N GLU A 308 9.13 -10.33 19.38
CA GLU A 308 8.54 -10.63 18.09
C GLU A 308 9.60 -11.13 17.09
N ASN A 309 9.46 -12.36 16.64
CA ASN A 309 10.24 -12.88 15.52
C ASN A 309 9.58 -12.45 14.20
N LEU A 310 10.05 -11.35 13.61
CA LEU A 310 9.50 -10.78 12.38
C LEU A 310 9.50 -11.74 11.20
N CYS A 311 10.40 -12.73 11.19
CA CYS A 311 10.52 -13.71 10.11
C CYS A 311 9.75 -15.01 10.40
N HIS A 312 8.93 -15.05 11.48
CA HIS A 312 8.11 -16.21 11.81
C HIS A 312 7.12 -16.56 10.70
N ASN A 313 6.68 -17.82 10.66
CA ASN A 313 5.69 -18.27 9.66
C ASN A 313 4.40 -17.46 9.69
N ASP A 314 3.94 -17.09 10.87
CA ASP A 314 2.74 -16.28 11.01
C ASP A 314 2.86 -14.88 10.41
N HIS A 315 4.09 -14.38 10.20
CA HIS A 315 4.35 -13.06 9.62
C HIS A 315 4.59 -13.12 8.12
N VAL A 316 5.55 -13.91 7.67
CA VAL A 316 6.01 -13.90 6.27
C VAL A 316 5.51 -15.09 5.44
N GLY A 317 4.78 -16.03 6.05
CA GLY A 317 4.23 -17.22 5.38
C GLY A 317 5.25 -18.29 5.01
N GLY A 318 4.85 -19.23 4.16
CA GLY A 318 5.70 -20.26 3.55
C GLY A 318 6.52 -19.71 2.38
N HIS A 319 7.23 -20.59 1.69
CA HIS A 319 7.89 -20.24 0.43
C HIS A 319 6.86 -19.82 -0.62
N TRP A 320 7.27 -18.93 -1.52
CA TRP A 320 6.45 -18.54 -2.66
C TRP A 320 6.49 -19.64 -3.74
N ASN A 321 5.43 -20.40 -3.82
CA ASN A 321 5.27 -21.54 -4.74
C ASN A 321 3.93 -21.43 -5.49
N PRO A 322 3.81 -20.53 -6.48
CA PRO A 322 2.54 -20.29 -7.19
C PRO A 322 2.13 -21.45 -8.12
N PHE A 323 3.03 -22.38 -8.42
CA PHE A 323 2.79 -23.51 -9.30
C PHE A 323 2.64 -24.84 -8.54
N ASP A 324 2.57 -24.79 -7.20
CA ASP A 324 2.43 -25.96 -6.34
C ASP A 324 3.46 -27.09 -6.62
N VAL A 325 4.71 -26.68 -6.94
CA VAL A 325 5.81 -27.64 -7.12
C VAL A 325 5.97 -28.44 -5.85
N ASP A 326 5.92 -29.79 -5.97
CA ASP A 326 6.04 -30.66 -4.80
C ASP A 326 7.50 -30.81 -4.34
N THR A 327 7.84 -30.14 -3.24
CA THR A 327 9.18 -30.16 -2.65
C THR A 327 9.46 -31.41 -1.84
N THR A 328 8.48 -32.31 -1.64
CA THR A 328 8.61 -33.50 -0.79
C THR A 328 9.13 -34.72 -1.55
N ILE A 329 9.01 -34.71 -2.87
CA ILE A 329 9.43 -35.83 -3.72
C ILE A 329 10.97 -35.95 -3.79
N PRO A 330 11.51 -37.18 -3.99
CA PRO A 330 12.95 -37.40 -4.13
C PRO A 330 13.58 -36.66 -5.34
N GLU A 331 12.81 -36.44 -6.37
CA GLU A 331 13.21 -35.81 -7.63
C GLU A 331 13.37 -34.30 -7.51
N TYR A 332 12.84 -33.66 -6.44
CA TYR A 332 13.02 -32.23 -6.21
C TYR A 332 14.50 -31.89 -6.02
N PRO A 333 15.06 -30.98 -6.84
CA PRO A 333 16.49 -30.65 -6.76
C PRO A 333 16.82 -29.94 -5.45
N ARG A 334 17.86 -30.41 -4.75
CA ARG A 334 18.29 -29.84 -3.45
C ARG A 334 19.50 -28.92 -3.57
N ALA A 335 20.06 -28.75 -4.76
CA ALA A 335 21.24 -27.95 -5.05
C ALA A 335 21.19 -27.45 -6.49
N PRO A 336 21.96 -26.41 -6.84
CA PRO A 336 22.06 -25.91 -8.22
C PRO A 336 22.49 -27.00 -9.22
N GLY A 337 21.92 -26.93 -10.43
CA GLY A 337 22.29 -27.85 -11.52
C GLY A 337 21.11 -28.41 -12.30
N ALA A 338 19.89 -28.26 -11.78
CA ALA A 338 18.65 -28.50 -12.53
C ALA A 338 18.15 -27.19 -13.18
N THR A 339 17.21 -27.30 -14.12
CA THR A 339 16.57 -26.13 -14.73
C THR A 339 15.66 -25.40 -13.73
N HIS A 340 15.49 -24.08 -13.93
CA HIS A 340 14.88 -23.20 -12.93
C HIS A 340 13.39 -23.47 -12.67
N ASP A 341 12.68 -24.04 -13.62
CA ASP A 341 11.29 -24.47 -13.51
C ASP A 341 11.08 -25.71 -12.61
N MET A 342 12.15 -26.48 -12.33
CA MET A 342 12.08 -27.65 -11.44
C MET A 342 12.05 -27.28 -9.94
N TYR A 343 12.32 -26.03 -9.61
CA TYR A 343 12.28 -25.52 -8.22
C TYR A 343 11.03 -24.70 -7.97
N GLU A 344 10.63 -24.57 -6.69
CA GLU A 344 9.65 -23.54 -6.31
C GLU A 344 10.11 -22.18 -6.84
N THR A 345 9.18 -21.35 -7.28
CA THR A 345 9.49 -19.98 -7.73
C THR A 345 10.29 -19.19 -6.69
N GLY A 346 10.02 -19.40 -5.41
CA GLY A 346 10.73 -18.75 -4.30
C GLY A 346 12.06 -19.37 -3.91
N ASP A 347 12.43 -20.56 -4.41
CA ASP A 347 13.67 -21.26 -4.00
C ASP A 347 14.93 -20.70 -4.66
N LEU A 348 15.42 -19.56 -4.13
CA LEU A 348 16.64 -18.93 -4.65
C LEU A 348 17.90 -19.77 -4.37
N SER A 349 17.98 -20.40 -3.22
CA SER A 349 19.15 -21.22 -2.87
C SER A 349 19.21 -22.55 -3.61
N GLY A 350 18.08 -23.17 -3.92
CA GLY A 350 18.03 -24.33 -4.80
C GLY A 350 18.64 -24.01 -6.17
N ARG A 351 18.24 -22.88 -6.76
CA ARG A 351 18.71 -22.46 -8.09
C ARG A 351 20.14 -21.89 -8.10
N HIS A 352 20.48 -21.06 -7.11
CA HIS A 352 21.71 -20.22 -7.16
C HIS A 352 22.74 -20.57 -6.10
N GLY A 353 22.45 -21.52 -5.22
CA GLY A 353 23.33 -21.96 -4.15
C GLY A 353 23.06 -21.27 -2.80
N SER A 354 23.41 -21.99 -1.74
CA SER A 354 23.28 -21.53 -0.36
C SER A 354 24.41 -20.59 0.04
N MET A 355 24.15 -19.68 0.98
CA MET A 355 25.15 -18.79 1.59
C MET A 355 25.95 -19.48 2.73
N ALA A 356 25.74 -20.78 2.97
CA ALA A 356 26.34 -21.49 4.09
C ALA A 356 27.86 -21.36 4.12
N GLY A 357 28.42 -21.09 5.31
CA GLY A 357 29.86 -20.95 5.52
C GLY A 357 30.46 -19.62 5.06
N GLN A 358 29.65 -18.68 4.60
CA GLN A 358 30.13 -17.36 4.11
C GLN A 358 30.04 -16.30 5.22
N ASP A 359 31.04 -15.40 5.27
CA ASP A 359 31.01 -14.20 6.10
C ASP A 359 30.50 -12.99 5.32
N ASN A 360 30.77 -12.96 4.04
CA ASN A 360 30.23 -11.98 3.08
C ASN A 360 29.81 -12.72 1.83
N PHE A 361 28.68 -12.33 1.24
CA PHE A 361 28.15 -12.95 0.04
C PHE A 361 27.83 -11.88 -0.99
N ASN A 362 28.61 -11.84 -2.08
CA ASN A 362 28.46 -10.92 -3.20
C ASN A 362 28.40 -11.73 -4.50
N SER A 363 27.24 -11.76 -5.14
CA SER A 363 27.04 -12.55 -6.36
C SER A 363 25.93 -11.96 -7.21
N THR A 364 26.00 -12.21 -8.51
CA THR A 364 24.94 -11.86 -9.48
C THR A 364 24.52 -13.11 -10.23
N PHE A 365 23.23 -13.29 -10.41
CA PHE A 365 22.62 -14.46 -11.05
C PHE A 365 21.53 -14.03 -12.04
N THR A 366 21.28 -14.83 -13.06
CA THR A 366 20.12 -14.74 -13.94
C THR A 366 19.10 -15.82 -13.57
N ASP A 367 17.83 -15.43 -13.41
CA ASP A 367 16.75 -16.33 -13.05
C ASP A 367 15.65 -16.36 -14.13
N TRP A 368 15.28 -17.56 -14.58
CA TRP A 368 14.26 -17.80 -15.61
C TRP A 368 12.88 -18.08 -15.04
N ASN A 369 12.70 -18.16 -13.70
CA ASN A 369 11.43 -18.50 -13.07
C ASN A 369 11.02 -17.56 -11.92
N LEU A 370 11.59 -16.35 -11.88
CA LEU A 370 11.34 -15.36 -10.81
C LEU A 370 10.76 -14.06 -11.39
N PRO A 371 9.42 -13.94 -11.54
CA PRO A 371 8.81 -12.78 -12.18
C PRO A 371 8.71 -11.58 -11.24
N LEU A 372 8.97 -10.37 -11.78
CA LEU A 372 8.62 -9.09 -11.13
C LEU A 372 7.31 -8.50 -11.68
N PHE A 373 6.75 -9.07 -12.75
CA PHE A 373 5.51 -8.63 -13.40
C PHE A 373 4.43 -9.71 -13.30
N GLY A 374 3.16 -9.27 -13.36
CA GLY A 374 2.00 -10.15 -13.43
C GLY A 374 1.64 -10.79 -12.08
N ARG A 375 0.67 -11.71 -12.12
CA ARG A 375 0.04 -12.28 -10.90
C ARG A 375 1.01 -13.02 -9.97
N ASN A 376 2.09 -13.60 -10.52
CA ASN A 376 3.08 -14.36 -9.74
C ASN A 376 4.25 -13.50 -9.25
N SER A 377 4.19 -12.18 -9.44
CA SER A 377 5.23 -11.23 -9.04
C SER A 377 5.65 -11.39 -7.59
N ILE A 378 6.97 -11.29 -7.37
CA ILE A 378 7.55 -11.30 -6.02
C ILE A 378 7.57 -9.91 -5.37
N VAL A 379 7.25 -8.85 -6.10
CA VAL A 379 7.25 -7.46 -5.58
C VAL A 379 6.25 -7.31 -4.45
N GLY A 380 6.70 -6.75 -3.33
CA GLY A 380 5.89 -6.61 -2.11
C GLY A 380 5.91 -7.82 -1.17
N ARG A 381 6.50 -8.95 -1.57
CA ARG A 381 6.72 -10.14 -0.73
C ARG A 381 8.01 -9.98 0.09
N SER A 382 8.48 -11.02 0.74
CA SER A 382 9.74 -10.95 1.50
C SER A 382 10.76 -11.98 1.04
N VAL A 383 12.04 -11.66 1.23
CA VAL A 383 13.10 -12.67 1.24
C VAL A 383 13.35 -13.09 2.69
N VAL A 384 13.46 -14.39 2.92
CA VAL A 384 13.88 -14.96 4.22
C VAL A 384 15.21 -15.70 4.04
N ILE A 385 16.15 -15.39 4.89
CA ILE A 385 17.45 -16.09 4.99
C ILE A 385 17.37 -16.99 6.23
N HIS A 386 17.71 -18.25 6.05
CA HIS A 386 17.63 -19.26 7.10
C HIS A 386 19.00 -19.54 7.73
N HIS A 387 19.01 -20.15 8.90
CA HIS A 387 20.18 -20.83 9.43
C HIS A 387 20.54 -22.06 8.58
N PRO A 388 21.74 -22.64 8.72
CA PRO A 388 22.11 -23.89 8.07
C PRO A 388 21.18 -25.07 8.39
N ASN A 389 20.48 -25.04 9.53
CA ASN A 389 19.47 -26.02 9.94
C ASN A 389 18.06 -25.70 9.43
N SER A 390 17.92 -24.81 8.47
CA SER A 390 16.66 -24.35 7.85
C SER A 390 15.70 -23.58 8.78
N SER A 391 16.07 -23.27 10.03
CA SER A 391 15.26 -22.34 10.83
C SER A 391 15.41 -20.90 10.34
N ARG A 392 14.36 -20.08 10.44
CA ARG A 392 14.34 -18.72 9.93
C ARG A 392 15.23 -17.78 10.75
N LEU A 393 16.04 -16.99 10.09
CA LEU A 393 17.01 -16.10 10.76
C LEU A 393 16.73 -14.63 10.48
N LEU A 394 16.70 -14.23 9.21
CA LEU A 394 16.58 -12.84 8.75
C LEU A 394 15.49 -12.74 7.70
N CYS A 395 14.91 -11.56 7.55
CA CYS A 395 14.01 -11.27 6.46
C CYS A 395 14.00 -9.79 6.08
N GLY A 396 13.59 -9.51 4.86
CA GLY A 396 13.38 -8.16 4.35
C GLY A 396 12.29 -8.16 3.31
N THR A 397 11.43 -7.13 3.31
CA THR A 397 10.41 -6.95 2.28
C THR A 397 11.07 -6.56 0.95
N ILE A 398 10.65 -7.18 -0.14
CA ILE A 398 11.03 -6.81 -1.50
C ILE A 398 10.27 -5.53 -1.84
N GLY A 399 10.94 -4.40 -1.70
CA GLY A 399 10.34 -3.07 -1.86
C GLY A 399 9.88 -2.80 -3.28
N TYR A 400 8.96 -1.86 -3.42
CA TYR A 400 8.50 -1.39 -4.72
C TYR A 400 9.55 -0.53 -5.41
N PRO A 401 9.65 -0.59 -6.75
CA PRO A 401 10.54 0.33 -7.47
C PRO A 401 9.92 1.74 -7.48
N GLY A 402 10.71 2.75 -7.14
CA GLY A 402 10.35 4.15 -7.33
C GLY A 402 9.23 4.68 -6.44
N ASN A 403 8.45 5.64 -6.95
CA ASN A 403 7.42 6.35 -6.20
C ASN A 403 6.10 5.58 -6.21
N VAL A 404 5.64 5.15 -5.07
CA VAL A 404 4.46 4.29 -4.86
C VAL A 404 3.27 5.09 -4.37
N MET A 405 2.10 4.79 -4.91
CA MET A 405 0.81 5.14 -4.33
C MET A 405 0.35 3.97 -3.45
N THR A 406 0.07 4.24 -2.19
CA THR A 406 -0.46 3.26 -1.26
C THR A 406 -1.87 3.65 -0.85
N ALA A 407 -2.78 2.68 -0.84
CA ALA A 407 -4.12 2.84 -0.29
C ALA A 407 -4.40 1.77 0.77
N VAL A 408 -5.35 2.04 1.64
CA VAL A 408 -5.74 1.12 2.71
C VAL A 408 -7.25 1.10 2.89
N ALA A 409 -7.78 -0.10 3.11
CA ALA A 409 -9.13 -0.31 3.63
C ALA A 409 -9.02 -0.90 5.05
N VAL A 410 -9.56 -0.21 6.05
CA VAL A 410 -9.49 -0.61 7.46
C VAL A 410 -10.85 -1.09 7.91
N LEU A 411 -10.98 -2.39 8.12
CA LEU A 411 -12.18 -3.02 8.65
C LEU A 411 -12.15 -3.00 10.19
N LYS A 412 -13.29 -2.67 10.81
CA LYS A 412 -13.39 -2.40 12.25
C LYS A 412 -14.48 -3.22 12.97
N GLY A 413 -15.15 -4.12 12.25
CA GLY A 413 -16.14 -5.06 12.80
C GLY A 413 -17.21 -5.44 11.76
N PRO A 414 -17.77 -6.67 11.83
CA PRO A 414 -17.33 -7.83 12.63
C PRO A 414 -16.02 -8.47 12.14
N VAL A 415 -15.62 -8.23 10.89
CA VAL A 415 -14.30 -8.54 10.36
C VAL A 415 -13.38 -7.36 10.66
N VAL A 416 -12.20 -7.64 11.18
CA VAL A 416 -11.21 -6.62 11.55
C VAL A 416 -9.90 -6.85 10.81
N GLY A 417 -9.17 -5.75 10.59
CA GLY A 417 -7.87 -5.79 9.96
C GLY A 417 -7.70 -4.77 8.86
N ARG A 418 -6.71 -4.99 8.00
CA ARG A 418 -6.35 -4.07 6.92
C ARG A 418 -6.20 -4.79 5.60
N ILE A 419 -6.55 -4.08 4.55
CA ILE A 419 -6.21 -4.45 3.17
C ILE A 419 -5.39 -3.29 2.61
N MET A 420 -4.15 -3.58 2.22
CA MET A 420 -3.23 -2.59 1.66
C MET A 420 -3.08 -2.81 0.16
N PHE A 421 -3.07 -1.72 -0.58
CA PHE A 421 -2.93 -1.68 -2.02
C PHE A 421 -1.72 -0.83 -2.36
N ASN A 422 -0.81 -1.32 -3.23
CA ASN A 422 0.33 -0.55 -3.68
C ASN A 422 0.45 -0.61 -5.20
N GLN A 423 0.69 0.54 -5.83
CA GLN A 423 0.88 0.69 -7.26
C GLN A 423 1.91 1.78 -7.55
N LEU A 424 2.66 1.66 -8.64
CA LEU A 424 3.53 2.73 -9.11
C LEU A 424 2.73 3.99 -9.44
N LYS A 425 3.14 5.11 -8.90
CA LYS A 425 2.48 6.41 -9.14
C LYS A 425 2.68 6.91 -10.57
N SER A 426 3.79 6.56 -11.18
CA SER A 426 4.14 6.95 -12.56
C SER A 426 3.30 6.24 -13.62
N ASN A 427 2.77 5.04 -13.31
CA ASN A 427 2.08 4.21 -14.29
C ASN A 427 0.77 3.64 -13.74
N PRO A 428 -0.41 4.21 -14.11
CA PRO A 428 -1.73 3.70 -13.71
C PRO A 428 -2.05 2.29 -14.21
N ASP A 429 -1.35 1.81 -15.23
CA ASP A 429 -1.52 0.46 -15.78
C ASP A 429 -0.53 -0.56 -15.18
N SER A 430 0.33 -0.14 -14.25
CA SER A 430 1.22 -1.05 -13.53
C SER A 430 0.43 -1.99 -12.61
N ASP A 431 1.03 -3.15 -12.31
CA ASP A 431 0.43 -4.13 -11.41
C ASP A 431 0.10 -3.52 -10.04
N LEU A 432 -1.03 -3.92 -9.47
CA LEU A 432 -1.50 -3.55 -8.14
C LEU A 432 -1.24 -4.71 -7.17
N THR A 433 -0.42 -4.52 -6.14
CA THR A 433 -0.32 -5.51 -5.06
C THR A 433 -1.43 -5.29 -4.05
N VAL A 434 -2.00 -6.38 -3.56
CA VAL A 434 -3.09 -6.39 -2.57
C VAL A 434 -2.69 -7.32 -1.43
N PHE A 435 -2.40 -6.75 -0.28
CA PHE A 435 -2.07 -7.50 0.94
C PHE A 435 -3.20 -7.38 1.95
N LEU A 436 -3.79 -8.52 2.33
CA LEU A 436 -4.86 -8.62 3.32
C LEU A 436 -4.31 -9.23 4.62
N GLU A 437 -4.69 -8.64 5.74
CA GLU A 437 -4.57 -9.24 7.07
C GLU A 437 -5.91 -9.05 7.78
N LEU A 438 -6.74 -10.10 7.76
CA LEU A 438 -8.15 -10.07 8.17
C LEU A 438 -8.50 -11.23 9.09
N SER A 439 -9.29 -10.93 10.13
CA SER A 439 -9.80 -11.92 11.06
C SER A 439 -11.16 -11.50 11.62
N TYR A 440 -11.84 -12.42 12.31
CA TYR A 440 -12.93 -12.02 13.19
C TYR A 440 -12.39 -11.29 14.42
N GLY A 441 -13.09 -10.24 14.86
CA GLY A 441 -12.69 -9.47 16.05
C GLY A 441 -12.77 -10.26 17.35
N ASN A 442 -13.65 -11.28 17.44
CA ASN A 442 -13.79 -12.13 18.61
C ASN A 442 -13.15 -13.50 18.38
N SER A 443 -12.29 -13.94 19.31
CA SER A 443 -11.51 -15.19 19.21
C SER A 443 -12.36 -16.47 19.23
N LEU A 444 -13.61 -16.41 19.65
CA LEU A 444 -14.55 -17.55 19.65
C LEU A 444 -15.40 -17.61 18.39
N SER A 445 -15.28 -16.66 17.46
CA SER A 445 -15.98 -16.77 16.18
C SER A 445 -15.49 -18.00 15.42
N PRO A 446 -16.41 -18.83 14.89
CA PRO A 446 -16.01 -20.00 14.11
C PRO A 446 -15.30 -19.56 12.81
N ALA A 447 -14.32 -20.35 12.38
CA ALA A 447 -13.72 -20.14 11.06
C ALA A 447 -14.76 -20.40 9.96
N THR A 448 -14.73 -19.57 8.94
CA THR A 448 -15.65 -19.63 7.79
C THR A 448 -14.88 -19.48 6.49
N ASN A 449 -15.43 -20.00 5.39
CA ASN A 449 -14.74 -20.09 4.12
C ASN A 449 -15.57 -19.42 3.00
N ASN A 450 -14.93 -19.26 1.86
CA ASN A 450 -15.55 -18.83 0.61
C ASN A 450 -16.27 -17.48 0.73
N HIS A 451 -15.67 -16.51 1.43
CA HIS A 451 -16.13 -15.13 1.41
C HIS A 451 -15.72 -14.47 0.10
N THR A 452 -16.69 -14.06 -0.69
CA THR A 452 -16.41 -13.21 -1.85
C THR A 452 -16.15 -11.78 -1.38
N TRP A 453 -15.31 -11.07 -2.11
CA TRP A 453 -14.90 -9.72 -1.76
C TRP A 453 -14.67 -8.87 -3.02
N HIS A 454 -15.19 -7.64 -2.98
CA HIS A 454 -15.28 -6.79 -4.16
C HIS A 454 -15.01 -5.33 -3.81
N ALA A 455 -14.44 -4.58 -4.76
CA ALA A 455 -14.55 -3.13 -4.72
C ALA A 455 -15.94 -2.73 -5.23
N HIS A 456 -16.67 -1.91 -4.45
CA HIS A 456 -18.00 -1.39 -4.77
C HIS A 456 -17.92 0.03 -5.35
N GLU A 457 -19.01 0.46 -5.97
CA GLU A 457 -19.08 1.68 -6.78
C GLU A 457 -18.87 2.96 -5.95
N TYR A 458 -19.44 3.01 -4.73
CA TYR A 458 -19.40 4.19 -3.88
C TYR A 458 -18.75 3.92 -2.52
N PRO A 459 -18.19 4.95 -1.88
CA PRO A 459 -17.75 4.85 -0.49
C PRO A 459 -18.96 4.72 0.45
N ILE A 460 -18.70 4.26 1.65
CA ILE A 460 -19.66 4.20 2.75
C ILE A 460 -20.15 5.62 3.05
N SER A 461 -21.45 5.82 3.08
CA SER A 461 -22.09 7.12 3.28
C SER A 461 -23.18 7.14 4.34
N SER A 462 -23.51 6.00 4.96
CA SER A 462 -24.53 5.87 5.99
C SER A 462 -23.97 5.27 7.27
N GLU A 463 -24.41 5.76 8.44
CA GLU A 463 -24.10 5.16 9.74
C GLU A 463 -24.75 3.77 9.89
N THR A 464 -25.88 3.53 9.22
CA THR A 464 -26.56 2.24 9.22
C THR A 464 -25.83 1.14 8.48
N ASP A 465 -24.80 1.47 7.70
CA ASP A 465 -23.92 0.50 7.03
C ASP A 465 -23.17 -0.43 8.01
N PHE A 466 -23.11 -0.07 9.29
CA PHE A 466 -22.48 -0.90 10.33
C PHE A 466 -23.53 -1.53 11.30
N ASP A 467 -24.81 -1.40 11.01
CA ASP A 467 -25.87 -1.89 11.90
C ASP A 467 -27.00 -2.59 11.13
N THR A 468 -28.00 -1.84 10.63
CA THR A 468 -29.24 -2.38 10.06
C THR A 468 -29.15 -2.64 8.56
N ASP A 469 -28.42 -1.79 7.85
CA ASP A 469 -28.32 -1.80 6.39
C ASP A 469 -26.87 -2.08 5.93
N VAL A 470 -26.30 -3.15 6.45
CA VAL A 470 -24.86 -3.44 6.30
C VAL A 470 -24.36 -3.19 4.89
N CYS A 471 -23.48 -2.18 4.76
CA CYS A 471 -22.80 -1.78 3.54
C CYS A 471 -23.72 -1.39 2.35
N GLN A 472 -25.01 -1.11 2.57
CA GLN A 472 -25.97 -0.87 1.47
C GLN A 472 -25.70 0.44 0.70
N SER A 473 -25.10 1.45 1.36
CA SER A 473 -24.78 2.71 0.70
C SER A 473 -23.70 2.56 -0.40
N THR A 474 -22.93 1.48 -0.38
CA THR A 474 -21.84 1.21 -1.33
C THR A 474 -22.32 0.79 -2.73
N LYS A 475 -23.61 0.45 -2.89
CA LYS A 475 -24.27 0.03 -4.13
C LYS A 475 -23.71 -1.28 -4.71
N GLY A 476 -23.58 -1.37 -6.05
CA GLY A 476 -23.09 -2.54 -6.77
C GLY A 476 -21.56 -2.63 -6.83
N HIS A 477 -21.08 -3.67 -7.49
CA HIS A 477 -19.66 -3.86 -7.76
C HIS A 477 -19.14 -2.75 -8.70
N TYR A 478 -17.87 -2.43 -8.57
CA TYR A 478 -17.21 -1.49 -9.46
C TYR A 478 -16.94 -2.11 -10.83
N ASN A 479 -17.79 -1.74 -11.80
CA ASN A 479 -17.79 -2.26 -13.16
C ASN A 479 -17.80 -1.12 -14.21
N PRO A 480 -16.68 -0.38 -14.35
CA PRO A 480 -16.62 0.79 -15.23
C PRO A 480 -16.80 0.45 -16.70
N PHE A 481 -16.44 -0.77 -17.12
CA PHE A 481 -16.54 -1.23 -18.50
C PHE A 481 -17.82 -1.99 -18.81
N LYS A 482 -18.76 -2.07 -17.84
CA LYS A 482 -20.06 -2.72 -17.98
C LYS A 482 -19.96 -4.16 -18.50
N VAL A 483 -19.02 -4.92 -17.93
CA VAL A 483 -18.94 -6.37 -18.15
C VAL A 483 -20.28 -6.97 -17.72
N ASP A 484 -20.88 -7.79 -18.59
CA ASP A 484 -22.17 -8.41 -18.32
C ASP A 484 -22.01 -9.55 -17.30
N THR A 485 -22.58 -9.36 -16.13
CA THR A 485 -22.56 -10.33 -15.02
C THR A 485 -23.83 -11.15 -14.91
N ASN A 486 -24.84 -10.88 -15.78
CA ASN A 486 -26.11 -11.61 -15.76
C ASN A 486 -25.98 -12.97 -16.42
N ASP A 487 -25.76 -13.98 -15.62
CA ASP A 487 -25.51 -15.36 -16.04
C ASP A 487 -26.81 -16.16 -16.26
N THR A 488 -27.90 -15.49 -16.67
CA THR A 488 -29.14 -16.14 -17.00
C THR A 488 -29.09 -16.74 -18.40
N ASN A 489 -28.64 -17.96 -18.51
CA ASN A 489 -28.73 -18.89 -19.65
C ASN A 489 -27.62 -18.94 -20.70
N ASP A 490 -26.66 -18.05 -20.76
CA ASP A 490 -25.59 -18.14 -21.79
C ASP A 490 -24.35 -17.27 -21.62
N THR A 491 -24.22 -16.51 -20.57
CA THR A 491 -23.16 -15.49 -20.49
C THR A 491 -21.89 -15.94 -19.83
N ASN A 492 -21.87 -17.06 -19.15
CA ASN A 492 -20.63 -17.68 -18.65
C ASN A 492 -19.68 -16.70 -17.95
N TYR A 493 -20.22 -15.70 -17.16
CA TYR A 493 -19.34 -14.77 -16.46
C TYR A 493 -18.34 -15.51 -15.58
N TYR A 494 -18.81 -16.35 -14.68
CA TYR A 494 -17.96 -17.07 -13.75
C TYR A 494 -16.97 -18.05 -14.41
N PRO A 495 -17.30 -18.79 -15.48
CA PRO A 495 -16.29 -19.57 -16.20
C PRO A 495 -15.25 -18.71 -16.95
N ASN A 496 -15.63 -17.51 -17.41
CA ASN A 496 -14.75 -16.64 -18.16
C ASN A 496 -13.90 -15.74 -17.26
N CYS A 497 -14.49 -15.23 -16.16
CA CYS A 497 -13.81 -14.43 -15.16
C CYS A 497 -13.08 -15.34 -14.18
N ASN A 498 -11.78 -15.46 -14.32
CA ASN A 498 -10.94 -16.31 -13.49
C ASN A 498 -9.49 -15.74 -13.47
N PRO A 499 -8.58 -16.31 -12.67
CA PRO A 499 -7.20 -15.81 -12.58
C PRO A 499 -6.41 -15.81 -13.89
N ASP A 500 -6.77 -16.66 -14.85
CA ASP A 500 -6.11 -16.74 -16.16
C ASP A 500 -6.70 -15.76 -17.19
N SER A 501 -7.91 -15.25 -16.92
CA SER A 501 -8.63 -14.31 -17.79
C SER A 501 -9.15 -13.10 -17.01
N PRO A 502 -8.29 -12.33 -16.31
CA PRO A 502 -8.71 -11.24 -15.42
C PRO A 502 -9.38 -10.07 -16.17
N PHE A 503 -9.12 -9.90 -17.45
CA PHE A 503 -9.77 -8.89 -18.29
C PHE A 503 -11.24 -9.21 -18.61
N ALA A 504 -11.67 -10.44 -18.39
CA ALA A 504 -13.08 -10.84 -18.55
C ALA A 504 -13.91 -10.54 -17.28
N CYS A 505 -13.28 -10.03 -16.22
CA CYS A 505 -13.90 -9.72 -14.94
C CYS A 505 -14.30 -8.25 -14.81
N GLU A 506 -15.27 -7.96 -13.95
CA GLU A 506 -15.43 -6.60 -13.43
C GLU A 506 -14.13 -6.14 -12.76
N VAL A 507 -13.78 -4.86 -12.90
CA VAL A 507 -12.57 -4.31 -12.26
C VAL A 507 -12.59 -4.55 -10.75
N GLY A 508 -13.76 -4.45 -10.12
CA GLY A 508 -13.93 -4.64 -8.69
C GLY A 508 -14.02 -6.09 -8.21
N ASP A 509 -14.09 -7.08 -9.11
CA ASP A 509 -14.26 -8.48 -8.70
C ASP A 509 -12.92 -9.15 -8.36
N PHE A 510 -12.42 -8.90 -7.16
CA PHE A 510 -11.18 -9.52 -6.67
C PHE A 510 -11.34 -11.02 -6.38
N SER A 511 -12.54 -11.47 -5.99
CA SER A 511 -12.80 -12.88 -5.68
C SER A 511 -12.58 -13.78 -6.89
N SER A 512 -13.12 -13.41 -8.04
CA SER A 512 -13.04 -14.23 -9.25
C SER A 512 -11.66 -14.11 -9.91
N LYS A 513 -11.04 -12.91 -9.84
CA LYS A 513 -9.68 -12.69 -10.37
C LYS A 513 -8.58 -13.39 -9.56
N HIS A 514 -8.81 -13.58 -8.26
CA HIS A 514 -7.82 -14.19 -7.37
C HIS A 514 -8.39 -15.42 -6.68
N MET A 515 -9.11 -15.22 -5.59
CA MET A 515 -9.84 -16.27 -4.87
C MET A 515 -10.78 -15.65 -3.82
N ALA A 516 -11.81 -16.41 -3.43
CA ALA A 516 -12.57 -16.13 -2.22
C ALA A 516 -11.69 -16.37 -0.98
N ILE A 517 -11.86 -15.55 0.05
CA ILE A 517 -11.03 -15.63 1.27
C ILE A 517 -11.69 -16.47 2.37
N SER A 518 -10.87 -17.03 3.24
CA SER A 518 -11.29 -17.69 4.48
C SER A 518 -11.04 -16.75 5.65
N LEU A 519 -11.95 -16.72 6.63
CA LEU A 519 -11.83 -15.90 7.82
C LEU A 519 -11.69 -16.79 9.05
N THR A 520 -10.73 -16.47 9.89
CA THR A 520 -10.48 -17.12 11.17
C THR A 520 -10.49 -16.09 12.30
N SER A 521 -10.63 -16.57 13.51
CA SER A 521 -10.56 -15.72 14.71
C SER A 521 -9.17 -15.63 15.35
N ARG A 522 -8.16 -16.26 14.76
CA ARG A 522 -6.77 -16.23 15.26
C ARG A 522 -6.00 -15.06 14.69
N VAL A 523 -6.13 -13.90 15.32
CA VAL A 523 -5.45 -12.66 14.91
C VAL A 523 -3.94 -12.85 14.78
N GLY A 524 -3.33 -12.28 13.75
CA GLY A 524 -1.87 -12.26 13.55
C GLY A 524 -1.26 -13.56 13.02
N THR A 525 -2.05 -14.61 12.80
CA THR A 525 -1.54 -15.87 12.23
C THR A 525 -1.49 -15.86 10.71
N VAL A 526 -0.77 -16.81 10.13
CA VAL A 526 -0.63 -16.98 8.68
C VAL A 526 -2.00 -17.16 7.99
N GLN A 527 -2.97 -17.78 8.65
CA GLN A 527 -4.31 -18.01 8.08
C GLN A 527 -5.14 -16.73 7.93
N THR A 528 -4.72 -15.62 8.52
CA THR A 528 -5.38 -14.31 8.39
C THR A 528 -4.84 -13.49 7.22
N LYS A 529 -3.83 -14.00 6.51
CA LYS A 529 -3.07 -13.26 5.50
C LYS A 529 -3.28 -13.81 4.11
N PHE A 530 -3.41 -12.89 3.15
CA PHE A 530 -3.46 -13.17 1.72
C PHE A 530 -2.66 -12.11 0.97
N PHE A 531 -2.02 -12.49 -0.12
CA PHE A 531 -1.29 -11.57 -0.96
C PHE A 531 -1.53 -11.88 -2.44
N PHE A 532 -1.96 -10.89 -3.17
CA PHE A 532 -2.26 -10.97 -4.60
C PHE A 532 -1.57 -9.86 -5.37
N THR A 533 -1.33 -10.10 -6.65
CA THR A 533 -0.97 -9.06 -7.62
C THR A 533 -2.06 -9.00 -8.68
N ASP A 534 -2.79 -7.89 -8.74
CA ASP A 534 -3.87 -7.65 -9.70
C ASP A 534 -3.33 -6.85 -10.89
N THR A 535 -3.64 -7.32 -12.09
CA THR A 535 -3.14 -6.73 -13.33
C THR A 535 -4.15 -5.84 -14.03
N THR A 536 -5.38 -5.73 -13.51
CA THR A 536 -6.50 -5.02 -14.15
C THR A 536 -7.10 -3.90 -13.31
N ALA A 537 -7.00 -3.96 -11.99
CA ALA A 537 -7.38 -2.87 -11.09
C ALA A 537 -6.18 -1.95 -10.80
N GLY A 538 -6.46 -0.70 -10.45
CA GLY A 538 -5.44 0.30 -10.13
C GLY A 538 -5.86 1.26 -9.02
N LEU A 539 -4.97 2.18 -8.65
CA LEU A 539 -5.23 3.27 -7.71
C LEU A 539 -5.42 4.63 -8.41
N SER A 540 -5.25 4.67 -9.71
CA SER A 540 -5.44 5.88 -10.53
C SER A 540 -6.08 5.51 -11.88
N GLY A 541 -6.56 6.49 -12.62
CA GLY A 541 -7.23 6.27 -13.89
C GLY A 541 -8.63 5.66 -13.76
N ILE A 542 -9.16 5.15 -14.87
CA ILE A 542 -10.52 4.59 -14.96
C ILE A 542 -10.69 3.26 -14.20
N THR A 543 -9.60 2.54 -13.97
CA THR A 543 -9.60 1.29 -13.20
C THR A 543 -9.41 1.51 -11.69
N SER A 544 -9.37 2.77 -11.25
CA SER A 544 -9.07 3.13 -9.87
C SER A 544 -10.13 2.65 -8.89
N VAL A 545 -9.70 1.87 -7.90
CA VAL A 545 -10.51 1.50 -6.74
C VAL A 545 -10.38 2.50 -5.59
N LEU A 546 -9.45 3.46 -5.68
CA LEU A 546 -9.25 4.50 -4.67
C LEU A 546 -10.50 5.40 -4.55
N GLY A 547 -10.90 5.73 -3.32
CA GLY A 547 -12.09 6.53 -3.02
C GLY A 547 -13.41 5.74 -3.10
N ARG A 548 -13.34 4.43 -3.32
CA ARG A 548 -14.46 3.49 -3.31
C ARG A 548 -14.52 2.73 -1.99
N SER A 549 -15.40 1.76 -1.88
CA SER A 549 -15.43 0.85 -0.74
C SER A 549 -15.06 -0.56 -1.15
N LEU A 550 -14.49 -1.28 -0.20
CA LEU A 550 -14.33 -2.73 -0.27
C LEU A 550 -15.44 -3.37 0.56
N VAL A 551 -16.07 -4.41 0.03
CA VAL A 551 -17.12 -5.18 0.72
C VAL A 551 -16.72 -6.66 0.76
N ILE A 552 -16.84 -7.24 1.94
CA ILE A 552 -16.71 -8.68 2.17
C ILE A 552 -18.12 -9.24 2.35
N HIS A 553 -18.44 -10.28 1.59
CA HIS A 553 -19.73 -10.94 1.62
C HIS A 553 -19.77 -12.11 2.63
N GLY A 554 -20.94 -12.66 2.87
CA GLY A 554 -21.14 -13.82 3.76
C GLY A 554 -20.36 -15.05 3.31
N ALA A 555 -20.24 -16.03 4.21
CA ALA A 555 -19.58 -17.30 3.95
C ALA A 555 -20.27 -18.08 2.82
N ASP A 556 -19.54 -19.03 2.23
CA ASP A 556 -20.03 -19.96 1.20
C ASP A 556 -20.66 -19.26 -0.02
N LYS A 557 -20.04 -18.12 -0.44
CA LYS A 557 -20.46 -17.28 -1.55
C LYS A 557 -21.88 -16.71 -1.37
N ALA A 558 -22.32 -16.52 -0.11
CA ALA A 558 -23.58 -15.86 0.18
C ALA A 558 -23.55 -14.41 -0.31
N GLY A 559 -24.62 -13.96 -0.98
CA GLY A 559 -24.72 -12.60 -1.51
C GLY A 559 -24.90 -11.51 -0.44
N SER A 560 -25.16 -11.89 0.83
CA SER A 560 -25.29 -10.96 1.95
C SER A 560 -23.96 -10.27 2.24
N ARG A 561 -23.99 -8.99 2.58
CA ARG A 561 -22.80 -8.20 2.94
C ARG A 561 -22.49 -8.42 4.40
N LEU A 562 -21.21 -8.70 4.71
CA LEU A 562 -20.74 -8.98 6.07
C LEU A 562 -20.03 -7.78 6.68
N SER A 563 -19.12 -7.16 5.95
CA SER A 563 -18.30 -6.06 6.43
C SER A 563 -17.80 -5.21 5.28
N CYS A 564 -17.58 -3.92 5.53
CA CYS A 564 -17.03 -3.02 4.51
C CYS A 564 -16.10 -1.95 5.09
N ALA A 565 -15.27 -1.40 4.22
CA ALA A 565 -14.39 -0.28 4.54
C ALA A 565 -14.14 0.58 3.30
N ASN A 566 -13.93 1.89 3.49
CA ASN A 566 -13.51 2.77 2.40
C ASN A 566 -12.05 2.50 2.03
N ILE A 567 -11.74 2.49 0.74
CA ILE A 567 -10.39 2.42 0.20
C ILE A 567 -9.87 3.87 0.13
N THR A 568 -9.03 4.26 1.08
CA THR A 568 -8.50 5.62 1.20
C THR A 568 -7.00 5.65 0.97
N ALA A 569 -6.48 6.78 0.50
CA ALA A 569 -5.04 6.92 0.32
C ALA A 569 -4.32 6.84 1.69
N LEU A 570 -3.31 5.98 1.78
CA LEU A 570 -2.40 6.00 2.91
C LEU A 570 -1.38 7.11 2.67
N ARG A 571 -1.44 8.14 3.50
CA ARG A 571 -0.51 9.26 3.42
C ARG A 571 0.80 8.88 4.11
N SER A 572 1.93 9.26 3.50
CA SER A 572 3.22 9.14 4.15
C SER A 572 3.25 9.95 5.44
N ALA A 573 3.73 9.36 6.52
CA ALA A 573 4.01 10.10 7.74
C ALA A 573 5.33 10.86 7.58
N SER A 574 5.35 12.13 7.97
CA SER A 574 6.57 12.94 8.01
C SER A 574 6.62 13.80 9.26
N ALA A 575 7.81 13.98 9.79
CA ALA A 575 8.06 14.77 10.97
C ALA A 575 9.42 15.49 10.89
N ARG A 576 9.56 16.55 11.64
CA ARG A 576 10.82 17.28 11.79
C ARG A 576 11.00 17.80 13.21
N THR A 577 12.22 18.05 13.58
CA THR A 577 12.53 18.73 14.82
C THR A 577 12.01 20.17 14.78
N GLY A 578 11.36 20.58 15.87
CA GLY A 578 10.96 21.96 16.14
C GLY A 578 12.13 22.84 16.56
N PRO A 579 11.85 24.01 17.18
CA PRO A 579 12.89 24.87 17.75
C PRO A 579 13.70 24.12 18.81
N TRP A 580 15.02 24.39 18.82
CA TRP A 580 15.94 23.86 19.82
C TRP A 580 15.89 24.65 21.11
N PHE A 581 15.94 23.95 22.24
CA PHE A 581 16.04 24.47 23.61
C PHE A 581 17.28 23.90 24.29
N GLY A 582 17.79 24.54 25.31
CA GLY A 582 18.94 24.09 26.08
C GLY A 582 20.19 24.96 25.87
N ALA A 583 21.35 24.50 26.37
CA ALA A 583 22.57 25.30 26.42
C ALA A 583 23.45 25.24 25.14
N GLY A 584 23.12 24.37 24.18
CA GLY A 584 23.91 24.24 22.96
C GLY A 584 23.60 25.32 21.93
N SER A 585 24.43 25.37 20.88
CA SER A 585 24.31 26.34 19.78
C SER A 585 23.92 25.70 18.45
N SER A 586 23.65 24.41 18.43
CA SER A 586 23.37 23.68 17.17
C SER A 586 22.13 24.26 16.48
N ARG A 587 22.20 24.34 15.13
CA ARG A 587 21.16 24.82 14.26
C ARG A 587 20.78 23.75 13.25
N GLY A 588 19.69 23.99 12.49
CA GLY A 588 19.16 23.03 11.54
C GLY A 588 18.20 22.05 12.22
N GLY A 589 18.13 20.82 11.73
CA GLY A 589 17.21 19.85 12.28
C GLY A 589 17.34 18.45 11.70
N VAL A 590 16.47 17.57 12.17
CA VAL A 590 16.35 16.19 11.69
C VAL A 590 14.93 16.03 11.14
N GLN A 591 14.83 15.46 9.95
CA GLN A 591 13.58 15.14 9.29
C GLN A 591 13.43 13.63 9.21
N PHE A 592 12.18 13.17 9.35
CA PHE A 592 11.80 11.77 9.31
C PHE A 592 10.66 11.62 8.31
N SER A 593 10.72 10.59 7.47
CA SER A 593 9.62 10.25 6.56
C SER A 593 9.48 8.74 6.41
N GLN A 594 8.24 8.27 6.41
CA GLN A 594 7.89 6.86 6.24
C GLN A 594 6.66 6.77 5.32
N SER A 595 6.77 6.04 4.22
CA SER A 595 5.73 5.99 3.19
C SER A 595 4.54 5.10 3.57
N SER A 596 4.79 4.01 4.32
CA SER A 596 3.74 3.11 4.81
C SER A 596 4.19 2.35 6.06
N TYR A 597 3.26 1.60 6.67
CA TYR A 597 3.57 0.71 7.82
C TYR A 597 4.62 -0.37 7.51
N LEU A 598 4.80 -0.75 6.25
CA LEU A 598 5.70 -1.83 5.84
C LEU A 598 7.05 -1.33 5.32
N GLU A 599 7.19 -0.02 5.14
CA GLU A 599 8.40 0.60 4.62
C GLU A 599 9.28 1.15 5.75
N PRO A 600 10.60 1.20 5.57
CA PRO A 600 11.49 1.80 6.54
C PRO A 600 11.33 3.32 6.63
N THR A 601 11.81 3.91 7.73
CA THR A 601 11.88 5.36 7.91
C THR A 601 13.16 5.91 7.30
N VAL A 602 13.02 6.93 6.47
CA VAL A 602 14.14 7.74 5.96
C VAL A 602 14.38 8.89 6.95
N ILE A 603 15.63 9.03 7.39
CA ILE A 603 16.07 10.07 8.33
C ILE A 603 17.04 10.99 7.59
N LYS A 604 16.74 12.28 7.55
CA LYS A 604 17.66 13.31 7.03
C LYS A 604 18.15 14.16 8.18
N VAL A 605 19.45 14.14 8.42
CA VAL A 605 20.11 14.93 9.46
C VAL A 605 20.80 16.12 8.80
N SER A 606 20.41 17.33 9.15
CA SER A 606 21.05 18.57 8.67
C SER A 606 21.29 19.48 9.87
N LEU A 607 22.44 19.31 10.53
CA LEU A 607 22.83 20.03 11.73
C LEU A 607 24.12 20.82 11.48
N THR A 608 24.17 22.06 11.99
CA THR A 608 25.32 22.96 11.96
C THR A 608 25.63 23.48 13.36
N ASP A 609 26.75 24.18 13.52
CA ASP A 609 27.17 24.82 14.76
C ASP A 609 27.29 23.83 15.93
N LEU A 610 27.71 22.59 15.66
CA LEU A 610 27.92 21.52 16.67
C LEU A 610 29.15 21.77 17.55
N GLN A 611 30.05 22.67 17.17
CA GLN A 611 31.23 23.12 17.91
C GLN A 611 32.20 22.00 18.37
N SER A 612 32.13 20.83 17.73
CA SER A 612 32.82 19.61 18.16
C SER A 612 32.54 19.17 19.61
N ALA A 613 31.43 19.68 20.20
CA ALA A 613 30.98 19.38 21.55
C ALA A 613 29.88 18.33 21.62
N ALA A 614 29.15 18.13 20.51
CA ALA A 614 28.10 17.17 20.41
C ALA A 614 28.65 15.73 20.42
N GLY A 615 27.90 14.84 21.05
CA GLY A 615 28.17 13.41 21.14
C GLY A 615 27.06 12.59 20.50
N GLY A 616 26.23 11.94 21.30
CA GLY A 616 25.07 11.17 20.83
C GLY A 616 23.86 12.03 20.53
N TYR A 617 22.93 11.47 19.75
CA TYR A 617 21.60 12.08 19.54
C TYR A 617 20.53 11.00 19.51
N HIS A 618 19.46 11.23 20.33
CA HIS A 618 18.47 10.20 20.64
C HIS A 618 17.06 10.75 20.68
N VAL A 619 16.09 9.92 20.32
CA VAL A 619 14.67 10.20 20.60
C VAL A 619 14.39 9.89 22.08
N HIS A 620 13.78 10.83 22.80
CA HIS A 620 13.33 10.69 24.19
C HIS A 620 11.81 10.42 24.27
N ILE A 621 11.36 9.94 25.43
CA ILE A 621 10.00 9.40 25.62
C ILE A 621 8.91 10.46 25.46
N LEU A 622 9.10 11.68 25.97
CA LEU A 622 8.08 12.70 26.04
C LEU A 622 8.44 13.97 25.26
N PRO A 623 7.42 14.74 24.82
CA PRO A 623 7.64 16.10 24.32
C PRO A 623 8.01 17.07 25.45
N LEU A 624 8.55 18.21 25.06
CA LEU A 624 8.88 19.30 25.98
C LEU A 624 7.59 19.88 26.61
N ARG A 625 7.66 20.27 27.87
CA ARG A 625 6.62 21.08 28.51
C ARG A 625 6.77 22.54 28.10
N LYS A 626 5.71 23.12 27.60
CA LYS A 626 5.68 24.56 27.22
C LYS A 626 5.93 25.52 28.39
N SER A 627 5.71 25.07 29.62
CA SER A 627 5.91 25.86 30.83
C SER A 627 7.34 25.78 31.41
N SER A 628 8.22 24.92 30.82
CA SER A 628 9.60 24.77 31.32
C SER A 628 10.44 26.00 30.96
N LEU A 629 11.29 26.43 31.88
CA LEU A 629 12.34 27.39 31.57
C LEU A 629 13.28 26.76 30.54
N ASP A 630 13.89 27.55 29.67
CA ASP A 630 14.76 27.07 28.58
C ASP A 630 15.86 26.14 29.10
N ARG A 631 16.50 26.48 30.20
CA ARG A 631 17.54 25.67 30.86
C ARG A 631 17.07 24.27 31.33
N ASP A 632 15.78 24.14 31.68
CA ASP A 632 15.18 22.93 32.25
C ASP A 632 14.39 22.12 31.19
N ALA A 633 14.26 22.66 30.00
CA ALA A 633 13.50 22.06 28.92
C ALA A 633 13.94 20.63 28.62
N CYS A 634 15.24 20.36 28.63
CA CYS A 634 15.83 19.06 28.33
C CYS A 634 16.03 18.16 29.57
N SER A 635 15.51 18.55 30.74
CA SER A 635 15.69 17.79 31.98
C SER A 635 15.04 16.39 31.91
N ASN A 636 15.53 15.46 32.74
CA ASN A 636 14.93 14.14 32.84
C ASN A 636 13.48 14.17 33.32
N GLU A 637 13.16 15.08 34.20
CA GLU A 637 11.79 15.27 34.71
C GLU A 637 10.82 15.74 33.60
N ASN A 638 11.34 16.47 32.59
CA ASN A 638 10.56 16.99 31.52
C ASN A 638 10.35 15.98 30.36
N ILE A 639 11.41 15.37 29.86
CA ILE A 639 11.33 14.55 28.66
C ILE A 639 11.68 13.07 28.87
N LEU A 640 11.97 12.66 30.09
CA LEU A 640 12.34 11.31 30.51
C LEU A 640 13.63 10.80 29.84
N GLY A 641 13.83 9.47 29.81
CA GLY A 641 14.95 8.79 29.19
C GLY A 641 14.82 8.58 27.69
N HIS A 642 15.72 7.80 27.13
CA HIS A 642 15.67 7.39 25.73
C HIS A 642 14.42 6.59 25.43
N PHE A 643 13.92 6.72 24.21
CA PHE A 643 12.76 5.95 23.75
C PHE A 643 13.19 4.51 23.41
N ASN A 644 12.92 3.59 24.33
CA ASN A 644 13.28 2.18 24.27
C ASN A 644 12.06 1.27 24.54
N PRO A 645 11.05 1.24 23.65
CA PRO A 645 9.85 0.46 23.86
C PRO A 645 10.07 -1.06 23.88
N PHE A 646 11.20 -1.52 23.35
CA PHE A 646 11.56 -2.94 23.30
C PHE A 646 12.55 -3.37 24.37
N SER A 647 12.84 -2.50 25.33
CA SER A 647 13.75 -2.77 26.47
C SER A 647 15.12 -3.33 26.03
N VAL A 648 15.66 -2.82 24.92
CA VAL A 648 17.00 -3.19 24.45
C VAL A 648 18.02 -2.82 25.51
N ASN A 649 18.88 -3.78 25.87
CA ASN A 649 19.92 -3.55 26.85
C ASN A 649 21.13 -2.83 26.20
N GLN A 650 21.27 -1.54 26.46
CA GLN A 650 22.34 -0.71 25.92
C GLN A 650 23.76 -1.25 26.18
N SER A 651 23.97 -1.95 27.31
CA SER A 651 25.29 -2.49 27.62
C SER A 651 25.74 -3.64 26.69
N LEU A 652 24.79 -4.19 25.95
CA LEU A 652 25.00 -5.23 24.94
C LEU A 652 24.96 -4.68 23.51
N SER A 653 24.62 -3.40 23.33
CA SER A 653 24.64 -2.78 22.01
C SER A 653 26.06 -2.69 21.45
N PRO A 654 26.27 -2.95 20.16
CA PRO A 654 27.58 -2.79 19.53
C PRO A 654 28.06 -1.33 19.56
N PRO A 655 29.34 -1.08 19.31
CA PRO A 655 29.83 0.28 19.12
C PRO A 655 29.02 1.04 18.05
N PRO A 656 28.88 2.37 18.14
CA PRO A 656 28.10 3.15 17.20
C PRO A 656 28.46 2.86 15.73
N ALA A 657 27.41 2.76 14.89
CA ALA A 657 27.46 2.47 13.46
C ALA A 657 28.01 1.08 13.07
N THR A 658 28.24 0.16 14.02
CA THR A 658 28.79 -1.17 13.73
C THR A 658 27.77 -2.29 13.77
N GLY A 659 26.65 -2.12 14.50
CA GLY A 659 25.56 -3.09 14.61
C GLY A 659 24.41 -2.84 13.62
N SER A 660 23.42 -3.74 13.58
CA SER A 660 22.15 -3.57 12.89
C SER A 660 21.14 -2.78 13.75
N SER A 661 20.09 -2.22 13.12
CA SER A 661 19.15 -1.32 13.79
C SER A 661 18.41 -1.94 14.98
N ASP A 662 18.19 -3.25 14.97
CA ASP A 662 17.52 -4.00 16.05
C ASP A 662 18.36 -4.20 17.31
N GLN A 663 19.68 -3.92 17.25
CA GLN A 663 20.60 -4.06 18.38
C GLN A 663 20.72 -2.80 19.23
N TYR A 664 20.09 -1.73 18.82
CA TYR A 664 20.04 -0.45 19.53
C TYR A 664 18.63 -0.13 19.97
N GLU A 665 18.47 0.76 20.94
CA GLU A 665 17.16 1.30 21.30
C GLU A 665 16.47 1.90 20.06
N VAL A 666 15.15 1.87 20.01
CA VAL A 666 14.39 2.47 18.91
C VAL A 666 14.82 3.93 18.70
N GLY A 667 14.94 4.67 19.76
CA GLY A 667 15.34 6.09 19.74
C GLY A 667 16.81 6.37 19.53
N ASP A 668 17.70 5.38 19.57
CA ASP A 668 19.15 5.61 19.48
C ASP A 668 19.63 5.77 18.04
N ILE A 669 19.51 6.97 17.49
CA ILE A 669 19.95 7.29 16.13
C ILE A 669 21.46 7.25 16.05
N SER A 670 22.16 7.75 17.06
CA SER A 670 23.62 7.76 17.10
C SER A 670 24.25 6.38 17.22
N GLY A 671 23.66 5.48 17.99
CA GLY A 671 24.11 4.09 18.04
C GLY A 671 23.97 3.41 16.68
N LYS A 672 22.86 3.62 15.98
CA LYS A 672 22.60 3.02 14.66
C LYS A 672 23.50 3.58 13.55
N PHE A 673 23.76 4.89 13.53
CA PHE A 673 24.33 5.58 12.37
C PHE A 673 25.61 6.38 12.63
N GLY A 674 26.04 6.49 13.88
CA GLY A 674 27.26 7.15 14.27
C GLY A 674 27.07 8.39 15.13
N LEU A 675 28.11 8.70 15.91
CA LEU A 675 28.12 9.86 16.81
C LEU A 675 28.39 11.17 16.04
N LEU A 676 27.99 12.28 16.66
CA LEU A 676 28.33 13.63 16.23
C LEU A 676 29.71 14.11 16.73
N THR A 677 30.44 13.24 17.40
CA THR A 677 31.72 13.57 18.05
C THR A 677 32.71 14.17 17.05
N THR A 678 33.34 15.28 17.44
CA THR A 678 34.28 16.04 16.63
C THR A 678 33.71 16.77 15.40
N LEU A 679 32.47 16.59 15.10
CA LEU A 679 31.84 17.26 13.97
C LEU A 679 31.47 18.71 14.29
N THR A 680 31.64 19.59 13.33
CA THR A 680 31.11 20.97 13.36
C THR A 680 29.75 21.07 12.67
N GLN A 681 29.49 20.18 11.72
CA GLN A 681 28.24 20.05 10.98
C GLN A 681 28.03 18.61 10.54
N MET A 682 26.76 18.25 10.24
CA MET A 682 26.37 16.96 9.68
C MET A 682 25.25 17.16 8.65
N ASN A 683 25.40 16.54 7.48
CA ASN A 683 24.36 16.53 6.44
C ASN A 683 24.34 15.15 5.78
N GLU A 684 23.53 14.26 6.34
CA GLU A 684 23.49 12.83 5.97
C GLU A 684 22.04 12.33 5.87
N GLN A 685 21.85 11.25 5.12
CA GLN A 685 20.57 10.54 5.01
C GLN A 685 20.76 9.08 5.37
N TYR A 686 19.85 8.56 6.19
CA TYR A 686 19.83 7.19 6.66
C TYR A 686 18.48 6.53 6.41
N VAL A 687 18.47 5.19 6.43
CA VAL A 687 17.26 4.36 6.37
C VAL A 687 17.24 3.46 7.60
N ASP A 688 16.15 3.51 8.36
CA ASP A 688 16.00 2.77 9.61
C ASP A 688 14.73 1.91 9.58
N ASN A 689 14.89 0.59 9.69
CA ASN A 689 13.80 -0.38 9.77
C ASN A 689 13.17 -0.45 11.17
N ASN A 690 13.76 0.20 12.17
CA ASN A 690 13.38 0.12 13.59
C ASN A 690 13.11 1.51 14.21
N LEU A 691 12.60 2.46 13.43
CA LEU A 691 12.21 3.80 13.91
C LEU A 691 10.84 4.19 13.30
N PRO A 692 9.71 3.68 13.84
CA PRO A 692 8.41 3.87 13.22
C PRO A 692 7.85 5.29 13.40
N LEU A 693 7.12 5.76 12.36
CA LEU A 693 6.26 6.95 12.44
C LEU A 693 4.78 6.59 12.59
N PHE A 694 4.42 5.33 12.43
CA PHE A 694 3.07 4.79 12.59
C PHE A 694 2.97 3.83 13.76
N GLY A 695 1.76 3.69 14.30
CA GLY A 695 1.43 2.71 15.31
C GLY A 695 1.89 3.08 16.74
N PRO A 696 1.78 2.14 17.69
CA PRO A 696 1.95 2.43 19.13
C PRO A 696 3.38 2.87 19.50
N ASN A 697 4.37 2.44 18.72
CA ASN A 697 5.78 2.79 18.95
C ASN A 697 6.26 3.97 18.08
N SER A 698 5.32 4.79 17.59
CA SER A 698 5.65 5.99 16.79
C SER A 698 6.49 6.99 17.58
N ILE A 699 7.48 7.58 16.90
CA ILE A 699 8.27 8.70 17.45
C ILE A 699 7.58 10.05 17.30
N MET A 700 6.44 10.11 16.63
CA MET A 700 5.68 11.35 16.40
C MET A 700 5.24 11.98 17.72
N GLY A 701 5.49 13.27 17.90
CA GLY A 701 5.14 14.01 19.11
C GLY A 701 6.11 13.81 20.28
N ARG A 702 7.19 13.04 20.14
CA ARG A 702 8.26 12.88 21.13
C ARG A 702 9.30 14.00 21.00
N SER A 703 10.43 13.90 21.69
CA SER A 703 11.54 14.86 21.56
C SER A 703 12.81 14.18 21.07
N LEU A 704 13.63 14.95 20.36
CA LEU A 704 15.00 14.59 20.00
C LEU A 704 15.97 15.36 20.88
N VAL A 705 16.96 14.69 21.45
CA VAL A 705 17.99 15.27 22.29
C VAL A 705 19.35 15.07 21.64
N VAL A 706 20.14 16.14 21.53
CA VAL A 706 21.56 16.11 21.27
C VAL A 706 22.30 16.15 22.61
N HIS A 707 23.23 15.24 22.80
CA HIS A 707 24.05 15.14 24.01
C HIS A 707 25.45 15.74 23.78
N TYR A 708 26.09 16.15 24.84
CA TYR A 708 27.54 16.40 24.84
C TYR A 708 28.33 15.08 24.72
N GLY A 709 29.60 15.17 24.41
CA GLY A 709 30.50 14.00 24.38
C GLY A 709 30.61 13.23 25.71
N ASP A 710 30.28 13.87 26.86
CA ASP A 710 30.20 13.25 28.18
C ASP A 710 28.82 12.62 28.50
N GLY A 711 27.91 12.62 27.56
CA GLY A 711 26.58 12.07 27.72
C GLY A 711 25.50 13.00 28.35
N LYS A 712 25.90 14.21 28.83
CA LYS A 712 24.93 15.18 29.32
C LYS A 712 24.08 15.76 28.19
N ARG A 713 22.86 16.14 28.49
CA ARG A 713 21.94 16.74 27.53
C ARG A 713 22.39 18.14 27.14
N MET A 714 22.59 18.35 25.85
CA MET A 714 23.06 19.62 25.29
C MET A 714 21.88 20.47 24.80
N GLN A 715 21.06 19.90 23.96
CA GLN A 715 19.87 20.55 23.39
C GLN A 715 18.77 19.53 23.11
N CYS A 716 17.55 20.00 23.07
CA CYS A 716 16.38 19.17 22.73
C CYS A 716 15.36 19.95 21.90
N ALA A 717 14.60 19.23 21.08
CA ALA A 717 13.53 19.76 20.27
C ALA A 717 12.40 18.75 20.17
N ASP A 718 11.15 19.21 20.08
CA ASP A 718 10.02 18.32 19.79
C ASP A 718 10.11 17.77 18.37
N ILE A 719 9.72 16.52 18.17
CA ILE A 719 9.50 15.90 16.87
C ILE A 719 8.06 16.19 16.45
N LEU A 720 7.91 17.22 15.63
CA LEU A 720 6.61 17.72 15.21
C LEU A 720 6.23 17.12 13.86
N PRO A 721 4.97 16.67 13.68
CA PRO A 721 4.48 16.30 12.38
C PRO A 721 4.64 17.46 11.39
N ASP A 722 5.09 17.16 10.16
CA ASP A 722 5.11 18.15 9.11
C ASP A 722 3.68 18.58 8.76
N LYS A 723 3.53 19.83 8.35
CA LYS A 723 2.28 20.27 7.72
C LYS A 723 2.16 19.50 6.40
N ALA A 724 1.20 18.58 6.33
CA ALA A 724 0.85 18.04 5.03
C ALA A 724 0.39 19.19 4.12
N SER A 725 0.74 19.12 2.86
CA SER A 725 0.27 20.07 1.83
C SER A 725 -1.26 20.05 1.71
N GLU A 726 -1.89 18.95 2.15
CA GLU A 726 -3.33 18.71 2.10
C GLU A 726 -3.81 18.25 3.48
N GLY A 727 -5.02 18.67 3.88
CA GLY A 727 -5.63 18.24 5.14
C GLY A 727 -5.56 19.28 6.25
N GLY A 728 -6.18 18.94 7.37
CA GLY A 728 -6.30 19.81 8.57
C GLY A 728 -6.03 19.05 9.84
N TRP A 729 -5.81 19.81 10.93
CA TRP A 729 -5.57 19.27 12.26
C TRP A 729 -6.82 19.39 13.11
N VAL A 730 -7.25 18.28 13.71
CA VAL A 730 -8.26 18.24 14.75
C VAL A 730 -7.57 18.06 16.09
N ARG A 731 -7.91 18.91 17.04
CA ARG A 731 -7.44 18.87 18.44
C ARG A 731 -8.62 18.79 19.36
N ALA A 732 -8.49 17.96 20.37
CA ALA A 732 -9.48 17.80 21.40
C ALA A 732 -8.80 17.55 22.76
N LYS A 733 -9.52 17.82 23.85
CA LYS A 733 -9.03 17.57 25.20
C LYS A 733 -10.14 17.13 26.14
N ALA A 734 -9.78 16.30 27.11
CA ALA A 734 -10.58 15.97 28.26
C ALA A 734 -9.89 16.53 29.50
N VAL A 735 -10.60 17.38 30.27
CA VAL A 735 -10.07 18.04 31.46
C VAL A 735 -10.74 17.47 32.72
N PHE A 736 -9.95 16.87 33.57
CA PHE A 736 -10.36 16.27 34.83
C PHE A 736 -10.14 17.29 35.96
N ASN A 737 -11.12 17.48 36.82
CA ASN A 737 -11.09 18.49 37.90
C ASN A 737 -11.58 17.99 39.26
N ASN A 738 -11.93 16.72 39.41
CA ASN A 738 -12.49 16.14 40.63
C ASN A 738 -11.47 15.23 41.34
N ALA A 739 -11.74 13.94 41.45
CA ALA A 739 -10.87 12.96 42.08
C ALA A 739 -9.52 12.83 41.38
N VAL A 740 -9.51 13.06 40.07
CA VAL A 740 -8.32 13.22 39.28
C VAL A 740 -8.22 14.64 38.75
N LYS A 741 -7.01 15.18 38.72
CA LYS A 741 -6.72 16.50 38.10
C LYS A 741 -5.77 16.32 36.94
N GLY A 742 -6.00 17.09 35.86
CA GLY A 742 -5.12 17.12 34.71
C GLY A 742 -5.87 17.02 33.40
N THR A 743 -5.13 16.64 32.36
CA THR A 743 -5.64 16.74 31.00
C THR A 743 -5.17 15.56 30.16
N ILE A 744 -6.05 15.04 29.30
CA ILE A 744 -5.73 14.21 28.17
C ILE A 744 -5.94 15.04 26.90
N SER A 745 -4.86 15.37 26.20
CA SER A 745 -4.88 16.12 24.93
C SER A 745 -4.72 15.16 23.77
N MET A 746 -5.47 15.39 22.70
CA MET A 746 -5.55 14.52 21.52
C MET A 746 -5.34 15.34 20.26
N VAL A 747 -4.58 14.81 19.32
CA VAL A 747 -4.30 15.47 18.03
C VAL A 747 -4.34 14.44 16.90
N GLN A 748 -5.04 14.76 15.83
CA GLN A 748 -5.17 13.91 14.63
C GLN A 748 -5.19 14.78 13.38
N GLN A 749 -4.54 14.31 12.32
CA GLN A 749 -4.63 14.92 11.00
C GLN A 749 -5.74 14.25 10.20
N ILE A 750 -6.57 15.04 9.53
CA ILE A 750 -7.66 14.58 8.67
C ILE A 750 -7.37 15.01 7.24
N PHE A 751 -7.64 14.15 6.27
CA PHE A 751 -7.36 14.37 4.85
C PHE A 751 -8.64 14.53 4.02
N PRO A 752 -8.53 15.09 2.79
CA PRO A 752 -9.69 15.37 1.92
C PRO A 752 -10.55 14.15 1.56
N ASP A 753 -9.97 12.97 1.52
CA ASP A 753 -10.66 11.69 1.25
C ASP A 753 -11.35 11.08 2.51
N GLY A 754 -11.33 11.80 3.63
CA GLY A 754 -11.87 11.36 4.92
C GLY A 754 -10.96 10.39 5.68
N SER A 755 -9.80 10.06 5.17
CA SER A 755 -8.78 9.31 5.92
C SER A 755 -8.16 10.15 7.02
N SER A 756 -7.51 9.51 7.97
CA SER A 756 -6.86 10.19 9.10
C SER A 756 -5.53 9.54 9.46
N SER A 757 -4.65 10.34 10.07
CA SER A 757 -3.47 9.81 10.77
C SER A 757 -3.89 9.07 12.04
N ASP A 758 -2.93 8.34 12.62
CA ASP A 758 -3.08 7.88 14.01
C ASP A 758 -3.31 9.08 14.93
N THR A 759 -4.07 8.87 16.02
CA THR A 759 -4.31 9.90 17.04
C THR A 759 -3.18 9.88 18.05
N ILE A 760 -2.52 11.01 18.27
CA ILE A 760 -1.52 11.21 19.31
C ILE A 760 -2.23 11.69 20.57
N LEU A 761 -1.99 11.01 21.71
CA LEU A 761 -2.55 11.34 23.01
C LEU A 761 -1.42 11.71 23.96
N GLN A 762 -1.54 12.90 24.57
CA GLN A 762 -0.69 13.32 25.68
C GLN A 762 -1.52 13.26 26.96
N VAL A 763 -1.07 12.45 27.91
CA VAL A 763 -1.70 12.28 29.22
C VAL A 763 -0.87 12.96 30.28
N ASP A 764 -1.49 13.82 31.06
CA ASP A 764 -0.90 14.47 32.25
C ASP A 764 -1.96 14.51 33.34
N LEU A 765 -2.06 13.40 34.07
CA LEU A 765 -3.09 13.20 35.11
C LEU A 765 -2.47 12.93 36.47
N GLN A 766 -3.11 13.40 37.52
CA GLN A 766 -2.70 13.18 38.90
C GLN A 766 -3.91 12.85 39.77
N SER A 767 -3.83 11.78 40.58
CA SER A 767 -4.82 11.44 41.57
C SER A 767 -4.72 12.41 42.76
N THR A 768 -5.83 13.01 43.18
CA THR A 768 -5.86 14.01 44.25
C THR A 768 -6.64 13.56 45.46
N GLN A 769 -7.63 12.70 45.31
CA GLN A 769 -8.46 12.20 46.41
C GLN A 769 -8.09 10.77 46.82
N CYS A 770 -7.44 10.01 45.98
CA CYS A 770 -7.01 8.65 46.19
C CYS A 770 -5.51 8.51 45.85
N PRO A 771 -4.59 9.01 46.69
CA PRO A 771 -3.15 9.04 46.38
C PRO A 771 -2.53 7.65 46.21
N ASP A 772 -3.16 6.61 46.77
CA ASP A 772 -2.73 5.21 46.62
C ASP A 772 -3.09 4.61 45.23
N VAL A 773 -3.94 5.27 44.43
CA VAL A 773 -4.32 4.83 43.08
C VAL A 773 -3.36 5.49 42.10
N THR A 774 -2.37 4.72 41.66
CA THR A 774 -1.33 5.14 40.70
C THR A 774 -1.67 4.88 39.25
N GLU A 775 -2.64 3.99 39.01
CA GLU A 775 -3.11 3.60 37.68
C GLU A 775 -4.63 3.42 37.64
N ALA A 776 -5.25 3.65 36.51
CA ALA A 776 -6.68 3.45 36.32
C ALA A 776 -6.94 2.78 34.93
N SER A 777 -7.96 1.96 34.88
CA SER A 777 -8.57 1.54 33.62
C SER A 777 -9.35 2.71 33.02
N TRP A 778 -9.37 2.84 31.71
CA TRP A 778 -9.99 3.95 31.03
C TRP A 778 -10.73 3.57 29.77
N TYR A 779 -11.90 4.17 29.60
CA TYR A 779 -12.82 3.85 28.51
C TYR A 779 -13.45 5.13 27.95
N ILE A 780 -13.81 5.13 26.67
CA ILE A 780 -14.64 6.18 26.10
C ILE A 780 -16.08 5.68 26.07
N HIS A 781 -16.97 6.46 26.65
CA HIS A 781 -18.40 6.22 26.72
C HIS A 781 -19.18 7.03 25.68
N THR A 782 -20.40 6.57 25.34
CA THR A 782 -21.20 7.08 24.23
C THR A 782 -21.65 8.53 24.35
N ASN A 783 -21.91 9.02 25.57
CA ASN A 783 -22.43 10.38 25.82
C ASN A 783 -21.37 11.27 26.43
N ARG A 784 -21.51 12.58 26.22
CA ARG A 784 -20.77 13.56 27.00
C ARG A 784 -21.41 13.72 28.37
N LEU A 785 -20.64 14.20 29.34
CA LEU A 785 -21.16 14.60 30.63
C LEU A 785 -22.16 15.76 30.49
N GLN A 786 -23.26 15.71 31.25
CA GLN A 786 -24.14 16.82 31.37
C GLN A 786 -23.45 17.90 32.26
N ASP A 787 -23.80 19.15 31.98
CA ASP A 787 -23.23 20.26 32.76
C ASP A 787 -23.60 20.06 34.28
N ASN A 788 -22.58 20.05 35.16
CA ASN A 788 -22.66 19.78 36.61
C ASN A 788 -22.88 18.28 36.99
N ASP A 789 -22.77 17.32 36.09
CA ASP A 789 -22.72 15.92 36.49
C ASP A 789 -21.30 15.55 36.95
N HIS A 790 -21.14 15.31 38.23
CA HIS A 790 -19.89 14.80 38.81
C HIS A 790 -19.97 13.33 39.18
N THR A 791 -21.10 12.66 38.90
CA THR A 791 -21.34 11.27 39.27
C THR A 791 -21.02 10.28 38.14
N CYS A 792 -20.77 10.78 36.93
CA CYS A 792 -20.58 10.00 35.72
C CYS A 792 -21.80 9.13 35.36
N SER A 793 -22.99 9.45 35.86
CA SER A 793 -24.18 8.58 35.67
C SER A 793 -24.80 8.69 34.26
N GLY A 794 -24.56 9.80 33.56
CA GLY A 794 -25.16 10.12 32.25
C GLY A 794 -24.28 9.75 31.05
N VAL A 795 -23.11 9.16 31.24
CA VAL A 795 -22.12 8.91 30.15
C VAL A 795 -22.51 7.82 29.18
N GLY A 796 -23.49 6.97 29.54
CA GLY A 796 -23.95 5.84 28.72
C GLY A 796 -22.96 4.67 28.74
N ASP A 797 -23.08 3.78 27.75
CA ASP A 797 -22.27 2.57 27.63
C ASP A 797 -20.91 2.86 26.97
N ASP A 798 -20.01 1.90 27.02
CA ASP A 798 -18.74 1.92 26.32
C ASP A 798 -18.94 2.12 24.80
N TYR A 799 -18.15 2.97 24.17
CA TYR A 799 -18.35 3.37 22.78
C TYR A 799 -17.91 2.28 21.80
N ASN A 800 -18.88 1.59 21.20
CA ASN A 800 -18.70 0.49 20.25
C ASN A 800 -19.48 0.72 18.95
N PRO A 801 -19.07 1.68 18.09
CA PRO A 801 -19.84 2.08 16.91
C PRO A 801 -19.88 1.01 15.81
N PHE A 802 -18.90 0.11 15.77
CA PHE A 802 -18.77 -0.93 14.76
C PHE A 802 -19.31 -2.29 15.21
N LYS A 803 -20.08 -2.31 16.31
CA LYS A 803 -20.73 -3.50 16.86
C LYS A 803 -19.77 -4.67 17.13
N MET A 804 -18.54 -4.36 17.56
CA MET A 804 -17.58 -5.38 17.96
C MET A 804 -18.18 -6.26 19.04
N SER A 805 -18.07 -7.59 18.85
CA SER A 805 -18.54 -8.55 19.84
C SER A 805 -17.65 -8.56 21.09
N ILE A 806 -18.18 -8.08 22.22
CA ILE A 806 -17.45 -7.91 23.50
C ILE A 806 -17.66 -9.05 24.49
N GLY A 807 -18.25 -10.18 24.06
CA GLY A 807 -18.46 -11.35 24.90
C GLY A 807 -17.17 -12.12 25.20
N ALA A 808 -17.33 -13.36 25.66
CA ALA A 808 -16.21 -14.28 25.85
C ALA A 808 -15.31 -14.33 24.62
N GLY A 809 -14.00 -14.33 24.80
CA GLY A 809 -13.01 -14.33 23.71
C GLY A 809 -12.61 -12.94 23.18
N TYR A 810 -13.28 -11.85 23.58
CA TYR A 810 -12.92 -10.50 23.14
C TYR A 810 -11.51 -10.12 23.60
N SER A 811 -11.21 -10.29 24.90
CA SER A 811 -9.92 -9.92 25.48
C SER A 811 -8.73 -10.74 24.96
N THR A 812 -8.99 -11.85 24.28
CA THR A 812 -7.94 -12.67 23.66
C THR A 812 -7.39 -11.97 22.41
N ASN A 813 -8.25 -11.34 21.61
CA ASN A 813 -7.88 -10.66 20.38
C ASN A 813 -7.62 -9.16 20.58
N CYS A 814 -8.37 -8.50 21.48
CA CYS A 814 -8.20 -7.09 21.78
C CYS A 814 -6.97 -6.87 22.65
N SER A 815 -5.93 -6.28 22.11
CA SER A 815 -4.64 -6.07 22.79
C SER A 815 -3.87 -4.90 22.14
N PRO A 816 -2.81 -4.38 22.78
CA PRO A 816 -1.95 -3.35 22.19
C PRO A 816 -1.33 -3.77 20.84
N GLY A 817 -1.07 -5.06 20.64
CA GLY A 817 -0.58 -5.62 19.37
C GLY A 817 -1.63 -5.66 18.26
N HIS A 818 -2.92 -5.68 18.63
CA HIS A 818 -4.06 -5.80 17.72
C HIS A 818 -5.19 -4.80 18.03
N PRO A 819 -4.92 -3.49 17.98
CA PRO A 819 -5.87 -2.45 18.43
C PRO A 819 -7.15 -2.38 17.56
N LEU A 820 -7.13 -2.88 16.33
CA LEU A 820 -8.31 -2.96 15.48
C LEU A 820 -9.31 -4.05 15.92
N SER A 821 -8.87 -5.03 16.71
CA SER A 821 -9.74 -6.04 17.32
C SER A 821 -10.47 -5.52 18.56
N CYS A 822 -10.20 -4.29 18.96
CA CYS A 822 -10.84 -3.64 20.08
C CYS A 822 -11.98 -2.71 19.63
N MET A 823 -13.03 -2.59 20.41
CA MET A 823 -13.99 -1.51 20.20
C MET A 823 -13.29 -0.15 20.38
N VAL A 824 -13.81 0.87 19.73
CA VAL A 824 -13.20 2.21 19.74
C VAL A 824 -12.98 2.75 21.15
N GLY A 825 -13.94 2.51 22.04
CA GLY A 825 -13.93 3.03 23.41
C GLY A 825 -13.03 2.27 24.40
N ASP A 826 -12.53 1.09 24.08
CA ASP A 826 -11.70 0.30 25.00
C ASP A 826 -10.23 0.74 24.97
N MET A 827 -9.94 1.80 25.66
CA MET A 827 -8.58 2.35 25.71
C MET A 827 -7.65 1.50 26.57
N THR A 828 -8.17 0.87 27.63
CA THR A 828 -7.39 0.01 28.53
C THR A 828 -6.79 -1.19 27.78
N SER A 829 -7.58 -1.90 27.01
CA SER A 829 -7.09 -3.05 26.25
C SER A 829 -6.15 -2.66 25.09
N LYS A 830 -6.38 -1.48 24.48
CA LYS A 830 -5.54 -0.96 23.40
C LYS A 830 -4.19 -0.40 23.84
N GLN A 831 -4.15 0.28 24.99
CA GLN A 831 -3.02 1.11 25.42
C GLN A 831 -2.44 0.71 26.79
N GLY A 832 -3.09 -0.22 27.49
CA GLY A 832 -2.81 -0.49 28.89
C GLY A 832 -3.53 0.50 29.85
N PRO A 833 -3.40 0.29 31.18
CA PRO A 833 -3.90 1.21 32.17
C PRO A 833 -3.21 2.58 32.06
N ILE A 834 -3.96 3.65 32.38
CA ILE A 834 -3.46 5.01 32.36
C ILE A 834 -2.76 5.35 33.70
N SER A 835 -1.58 5.97 33.64
CA SER A 835 -0.87 6.40 34.86
C SER A 835 -1.46 7.68 35.45
N LEU A 836 -1.62 7.70 36.80
CA LEU A 836 -2.05 8.85 37.60
C LEU A 836 -0.85 9.38 38.38
N GLY A 837 -0.01 10.16 37.75
CA GLY A 837 1.19 10.75 38.38
C GLY A 837 2.36 10.90 37.39
N ASN A 838 2.40 10.09 36.35
CA ASN A 838 3.41 10.19 35.30
C ASN A 838 2.79 10.63 33.98
N ARG A 839 3.47 11.51 33.27
CA ARG A 839 3.10 11.86 31.89
C ARG A 839 3.29 10.68 30.98
N GLN A 840 2.39 10.54 30.01
CA GLN A 840 2.48 9.52 28.96
C GLN A 840 2.21 10.13 27.59
N LEU A 841 2.87 9.58 26.56
CA LEU A 841 2.57 9.84 25.16
C LEU A 841 2.20 8.52 24.50
N LEU A 842 0.99 8.46 23.95
CA LEU A 842 0.39 7.27 23.34
C LEU A 842 -0.02 7.59 21.90
N THR A 843 -0.10 6.55 21.07
CA THR A 843 -0.58 6.67 19.69
C THR A 843 -1.63 5.61 19.42
N ASP A 844 -2.79 5.99 18.88
CA ASP A 844 -3.92 5.09 18.65
C ASP A 844 -4.39 5.17 17.19
N ALA A 845 -4.35 4.04 16.47
CA ALA A 845 -4.80 3.90 15.09
C ALA A 845 -6.33 3.70 14.96
N ASN A 846 -7.06 3.53 16.07
CA ASN A 846 -8.50 3.30 16.13
C ASN A 846 -9.25 4.29 17.02
N LEU A 847 -8.85 5.57 16.96
CA LEU A 847 -9.45 6.65 17.77
C LEU A 847 -9.75 7.87 16.89
N PRO A 848 -10.93 7.95 16.23
CA PRO A 848 -11.26 9.05 15.32
C PRO A 848 -11.64 10.33 16.08
N LEU A 849 -10.98 11.46 15.77
CA LEU A 849 -11.36 12.79 16.29
C LEU A 849 -12.34 13.54 15.37
N ALA A 850 -12.54 13.07 14.16
CA ALA A 850 -13.46 13.68 13.19
C ALA A 850 -14.33 12.62 12.50
N GLY A 851 -15.24 13.08 11.64
CA GLY A 851 -16.15 12.19 10.89
C GLY A 851 -17.32 11.70 11.74
N ASP A 852 -18.07 10.73 11.20
CA ASP A 852 -19.34 10.28 11.81
C ASP A 852 -19.14 9.46 13.09
N PHE A 853 -17.97 8.87 13.27
CA PHE A 853 -17.61 8.04 14.41
C PHE A 853 -16.70 8.75 15.41
N THR A 854 -16.67 10.08 15.40
CA THR A 854 -15.82 10.89 16.26
C THR A 854 -16.04 10.57 17.74
N VAL A 855 -14.92 10.53 18.50
CA VAL A 855 -14.93 10.45 19.96
C VAL A 855 -15.10 11.82 20.62
N VAL A 856 -14.98 12.90 19.84
CA VAL A 856 -15.22 14.26 20.32
C VAL A 856 -16.69 14.41 20.68
N TYR A 857 -16.96 15.07 21.81
CA TYR A 857 -18.28 15.22 22.43
C TYR A 857 -18.83 13.93 23.08
N ARG A 858 -17.91 13.02 23.45
CA ARG A 858 -18.15 11.84 24.29
C ARG A 858 -17.41 12.02 25.62
N SER A 859 -17.38 11.00 26.48
CA SER A 859 -16.71 11.09 27.78
C SER A 859 -15.62 10.03 27.91
N ILE A 860 -14.50 10.40 28.55
CA ILE A 860 -13.54 9.43 29.08
C ILE A 860 -13.95 9.15 30.54
N VAL A 861 -14.02 7.85 30.86
CA VAL A 861 -14.30 7.36 32.21
C VAL A 861 -13.08 6.63 32.74
N LEU A 862 -12.61 7.02 33.91
CA LEU A 862 -11.53 6.35 34.64
C LEU A 862 -12.15 5.42 35.68
N LYS A 863 -11.67 4.19 35.74
CA LYS A 863 -12.14 3.14 36.67
C LYS A 863 -10.97 2.60 37.49
N SER A 864 -11.15 2.52 38.78
CA SER A 864 -10.27 1.81 39.72
C SER A 864 -10.87 0.45 40.08
N THR A 865 -10.16 -0.35 40.86
CA THR A 865 -10.67 -1.61 41.41
C THR A 865 -11.94 -1.45 42.24
N SER A 866 -12.19 -0.24 42.81
CA SER A 866 -13.36 0.09 43.59
C SER A 866 -14.55 0.66 42.79
N GLY A 867 -14.40 0.84 41.45
CA GLY A 867 -15.44 1.38 40.60
C GLY A 867 -15.01 2.64 39.82
N ILE A 868 -15.97 3.43 39.37
CA ILE A 868 -15.70 4.68 38.65
C ILE A 868 -14.96 5.65 39.60
N LEU A 869 -13.79 6.11 39.13
CA LEU A 869 -12.94 7.06 39.84
C LEU A 869 -13.26 8.51 39.44
N ASP A 870 -13.32 8.78 38.13
CA ASP A 870 -13.60 10.11 37.59
C ASP A 870 -14.01 10.04 36.13
N CYS A 871 -14.54 11.14 35.55
CA CYS A 871 -14.88 11.25 34.17
C CYS A 871 -14.77 12.66 33.61
N ALA A 872 -14.51 12.78 32.31
CA ALA A 872 -14.40 14.07 31.65
C ALA A 872 -14.89 14.01 30.20
N SER A 873 -15.58 15.06 29.77
CA SER A 873 -15.99 15.18 28.34
C SER A 873 -14.81 15.52 27.46
N ILE A 874 -14.76 14.89 26.30
CA ILE A 874 -13.82 15.18 25.21
C ILE A 874 -14.36 16.37 24.41
N LEU A 875 -13.74 17.53 24.55
CA LEU A 875 -14.16 18.75 23.88
C LEU A 875 -13.16 19.14 22.78
N PRO A 876 -13.63 19.64 21.63
CA PRO A 876 -12.73 20.14 20.58
C PRO A 876 -12.09 21.47 21.04
N ASP A 877 -10.87 21.73 20.61
CA ASP A 877 -10.23 23.03 20.76
C ASP A 877 -10.86 24.08 19.83
N SER A 878 -11.45 23.67 18.73
CA SER A 878 -12.19 24.53 17.81
C SER A 878 -13.59 24.88 18.35
N PRO A 879 -14.12 26.07 18.03
CA PRO A 879 -15.45 26.47 18.45
C PRO A 879 -16.53 25.53 17.90
N THR A 880 -17.52 25.22 18.70
CA THR A 880 -18.72 24.48 18.29
C THR A 880 -19.84 25.43 17.87
N ALA A 881 -20.67 25.01 16.93
CA ALA A 881 -21.86 25.72 16.49
C ALA A 881 -23.09 24.83 16.54
N LEU A 882 -24.24 25.46 16.72
CA LEU A 882 -25.54 24.82 16.75
C LEU A 882 -26.45 25.49 15.73
N LEU A 883 -26.97 24.70 14.79
CA LEU A 883 -28.03 25.12 13.88
C LEU A 883 -29.36 24.44 14.25
N THR A 884 -30.44 25.26 14.34
CA THR A 884 -31.80 24.78 14.63
C THR A 884 -32.72 25.17 13.45
N PHE A 885 -33.31 24.20 12.80
CA PHE A 885 -34.13 24.40 11.61
C PHE A 885 -35.35 23.50 11.59
N LEU A 886 -36.33 23.77 10.72
CA LEU A 886 -37.50 22.92 10.55
C LEU A 886 -37.11 21.52 10.14
N LYS A 887 -37.86 20.53 10.63
CA LYS A 887 -37.59 19.12 10.33
C LYS A 887 -37.47 18.86 8.84
N VAL A 888 -36.38 18.27 8.42
CA VAL A 888 -36.11 17.78 7.07
C VAL A 888 -36.39 16.28 7.04
N ASN A 889 -37.27 15.82 6.12
CA ASN A 889 -37.74 14.43 6.06
C ASN A 889 -36.61 13.42 5.79
N SER A 890 -35.59 13.84 5.04
CA SER A 890 -34.38 13.02 4.77
C SER A 890 -33.16 13.88 5.05
N PHE A 891 -32.69 13.86 6.28
CA PHE A 891 -31.47 14.58 6.66
C PHE A 891 -30.26 13.84 6.12
N SER A 892 -29.49 14.50 5.27
CA SER A 892 -28.20 14.00 4.76
C SER A 892 -27.05 14.73 5.46
N ARG A 893 -26.20 14.00 6.19
CA ARG A 893 -25.00 14.53 6.82
C ARG A 893 -24.03 15.08 5.77
N PHE A 894 -23.92 14.41 4.63
CA PHE A 894 -23.08 14.87 3.52
C PHE A 894 -23.55 16.21 2.97
N GLU A 895 -24.84 16.34 2.69
CA GLU A 895 -25.43 17.57 2.18
C GLU A 895 -25.29 18.74 3.18
N PHE A 896 -25.53 18.47 4.48
CA PHE A 896 -25.32 19.44 5.55
C PHE A 896 -23.87 19.94 5.59
N ARG A 897 -22.89 19.00 5.60
CA ARG A 897 -21.45 19.33 5.58
C ARG A 897 -21.09 20.16 4.35
N SER A 898 -21.52 19.74 3.18
CA SER A 898 -21.22 20.43 1.92
C SER A 898 -21.79 21.84 1.88
N THR A 899 -23.03 22.02 2.39
CA THR A 899 -23.68 23.32 2.47
C THR A 899 -22.93 24.25 3.42
N VAL A 900 -22.64 23.77 4.64
CA VAL A 900 -21.91 24.56 5.66
C VAL A 900 -20.49 24.89 5.16
N ALA A 901 -19.79 23.93 4.59
CA ALA A 901 -18.44 24.10 4.08
C ALA A 901 -18.37 25.15 2.96
N SER A 902 -19.32 25.09 2.01
CA SER A 902 -19.40 26.06 0.92
C SER A 902 -19.58 27.51 1.43
N ILE A 903 -20.40 27.71 2.47
CA ILE A 903 -20.65 29.03 3.08
C ILE A 903 -19.40 29.53 3.84
N LEU A 904 -18.78 28.64 4.60
CA LEU A 904 -17.60 28.96 5.40
C LEU A 904 -16.31 29.03 4.58
N LYS A 905 -16.36 28.61 3.32
CA LYS A 905 -15.20 28.49 2.41
C LYS A 905 -14.12 27.54 2.94
N VAL A 906 -14.57 26.45 3.52
CA VAL A 906 -13.75 25.32 3.98
C VAL A 906 -14.11 24.06 3.20
N GLN A 907 -13.39 22.97 3.44
CA GLN A 907 -13.69 21.71 2.80
C GLN A 907 -14.76 20.92 3.60
N PRO A 908 -15.60 20.10 2.97
CA PRO A 908 -16.65 19.32 3.66
C PRO A 908 -16.09 18.41 4.77
N TRP A 909 -14.89 17.87 4.63
CA TRP A 909 -14.24 17.01 5.63
C TRP A 909 -13.76 17.79 6.89
N GLU A 910 -13.64 19.12 6.80
CA GLU A 910 -13.33 19.97 7.96
C GLU A 910 -14.54 20.18 8.88
N VAL A 911 -15.74 19.88 8.39
CA VAL A 911 -16.98 20.00 9.17
C VAL A 911 -17.31 18.66 9.83
N THR A 912 -17.20 18.59 11.16
CA THR A 912 -17.54 17.39 11.92
C THR A 912 -18.88 17.60 12.65
N ILE A 913 -19.87 16.78 12.32
CA ILE A 913 -21.16 16.75 13.01
C ILE A 913 -20.98 15.94 14.30
N LEU A 914 -21.39 16.55 15.41
CA LEU A 914 -21.20 15.96 16.73
C LEU A 914 -22.20 14.82 17.02
N PRO A 915 -21.87 13.90 17.94
CA PRO A 915 -22.75 12.80 18.33
C PRO A 915 -24.15 13.27 18.76
N GLY A 916 -25.17 12.45 18.46
CA GLY A 916 -26.57 12.77 18.79
C GLY A 916 -27.27 13.73 17.82
N ALA A 917 -26.57 14.25 16.82
CA ALA A 917 -27.18 15.09 15.78
C ALA A 917 -27.54 14.28 14.52
N PRO A 918 -28.70 14.56 13.83
CA PRO A 918 -29.69 15.58 14.23
C PRO A 918 -30.56 15.11 15.40
N SER A 919 -30.78 15.99 16.37
CA SER A 919 -31.75 15.76 17.45
C SER A 919 -33.10 16.43 17.13
N LEU A 920 -34.19 15.74 17.44
CA LEU A 920 -35.54 16.29 17.27
C LEU A 920 -35.93 17.09 18.53
N ILE A 921 -36.51 18.25 18.32
CA ILE A 921 -36.98 19.12 19.37
C ILE A 921 -38.38 19.70 19.04
N TYR A 922 -39.04 20.28 20.02
CA TYR A 922 -40.35 20.92 19.87
C TYR A 922 -41.41 19.99 19.24
N LYS A 923 -41.65 18.83 19.89
CA LYS A 923 -42.57 17.77 19.40
C LYS A 923 -42.29 17.34 17.94
N ASP A 924 -41.01 17.15 17.64
CA ASP A 924 -40.49 16.71 16.34
C ASP A 924 -40.73 17.68 15.17
N LYS A 925 -41.09 18.95 15.46
CA LYS A 925 -41.22 19.96 14.41
C LYS A 925 -39.86 20.51 13.95
N CYS A 926 -38.87 20.48 14.78
CA CYS A 926 -37.53 21.02 14.51
C CYS A 926 -36.40 20.01 14.70
N GLN A 927 -35.31 20.26 14.01
CA GLN A 927 -34.08 19.50 14.12
C GLN A 927 -32.93 20.42 14.59
N GLN A 928 -32.08 19.88 15.43
CA GLN A 928 -30.84 20.53 15.84
C GLN A 928 -29.62 19.74 15.38
N VAL A 929 -28.65 20.43 14.82
CA VAL A 929 -27.36 19.87 14.46
C VAL A 929 -26.24 20.65 15.14
N ASN A 930 -25.51 19.95 15.99
CA ASN A 930 -24.32 20.46 16.67
C ASN A 930 -23.07 19.99 15.90
N PHE A 931 -22.13 20.88 15.64
CA PHE A 931 -20.93 20.57 14.86
C PHE A 931 -19.77 21.50 15.22
N PHE A 932 -18.56 21.14 14.83
CA PHE A 932 -17.40 22.03 14.82
C PHE A 932 -16.72 22.01 13.44
N VAL A 933 -15.86 23.00 13.22
CA VAL A 933 -15.05 23.11 12.01
C VAL A 933 -13.59 23.11 12.42
N SER A 934 -12.77 22.24 11.82
CA SER A 934 -11.32 22.26 12.02
C SER A 934 -10.73 23.50 11.37
N GLY A 935 -9.92 24.26 12.10
CA GLY A 935 -9.31 25.52 11.64
C GLY A 935 -9.83 26.77 12.35
N ASP A 936 -9.26 27.90 12.00
CA ASP A 936 -9.58 29.20 12.60
C ASP A 936 -10.67 29.92 11.79
N VAL A 937 -11.92 29.48 11.98
CA VAL A 937 -13.09 30.00 11.26
C VAL A 937 -14.10 30.59 12.21
N ASN A 938 -14.55 31.83 11.97
CA ASN A 938 -15.62 32.45 12.75
C ASN A 938 -16.99 31.90 12.31
N ILE A 939 -17.37 30.74 12.84
CA ILE A 939 -18.55 29.98 12.44
C ILE A 939 -19.83 30.77 12.72
N THR A 940 -19.97 31.29 13.93
CA THR A 940 -21.22 31.90 14.41
C THR A 940 -21.60 33.15 13.62
N LYS A 941 -20.64 34.02 13.35
CA LYS A 941 -20.89 35.27 12.64
C LYS A 941 -21.22 35.01 11.15
N THR A 942 -20.60 34.00 10.54
CA THR A 942 -20.76 33.70 9.14
C THR A 942 -22.07 32.96 8.84
N LEU A 943 -22.51 32.06 9.72
CA LEU A 943 -23.72 31.27 9.54
C LEU A 943 -24.99 31.95 10.06
N GLN A 944 -24.87 33.01 10.89
CA GLN A 944 -26.02 33.72 11.41
C GLN A 944 -26.81 34.37 10.29
N HIS A 945 -28.08 33.96 10.09
CA HIS A 945 -28.98 34.48 9.06
C HIS A 945 -28.56 34.23 7.59
N GLU A 946 -27.67 33.27 7.32
CA GLU A 946 -27.22 32.95 5.98
C GLU A 946 -28.35 32.24 5.18
N GLU A 947 -28.79 32.87 4.09
CA GLU A 947 -29.87 32.35 3.25
C GLU A 947 -29.46 31.10 2.46
N LYS A 948 -28.19 30.98 2.14
CA LYS A 948 -27.61 29.83 1.40
C LYS A 948 -27.68 28.52 2.18
N LEU A 949 -27.97 28.55 3.50
CA LEU A 949 -28.27 27.35 4.27
C LEU A 949 -29.52 26.62 3.77
N GLY A 950 -30.42 27.30 3.05
CA GLY A 950 -31.61 26.70 2.47
C GLY A 950 -32.48 26.01 3.51
N LYS A 951 -32.70 24.69 3.38
CA LYS A 951 -33.49 23.90 4.34
C LYS A 951 -32.85 23.77 5.74
N PHE A 952 -31.56 24.06 5.88
CA PHE A 952 -30.83 24.06 7.17
C PHE A 952 -30.78 25.45 7.82
N ARG A 953 -31.50 26.42 7.24
CA ARG A 953 -31.55 27.78 7.78
C ARG A 953 -32.26 27.80 9.14
N GLN A 954 -31.70 28.56 10.08
CA GLN A 954 -32.29 28.77 11.39
C GLN A 954 -33.72 29.32 11.23
N SER A 955 -34.68 28.67 11.86
CA SER A 955 -36.09 29.06 11.79
C SER A 955 -36.55 29.74 13.05
N LYS A 956 -37.31 30.84 12.90
CA LYS A 956 -37.97 31.52 14.04
C LYS A 956 -39.05 30.65 14.70
N LEU A 957 -39.66 29.76 13.95
CA LEU A 957 -40.59 28.76 14.47
C LEU A 957 -39.95 27.70 15.36
N CYS A 958 -38.64 27.66 15.41
CA CYS A 958 -37.81 26.80 16.26
C CYS A 958 -37.16 27.61 17.40
N SER A 959 -37.75 28.72 17.82
CA SER A 959 -37.31 29.56 18.95
C SER A 959 -38.04 29.17 20.24
N PRO A 960 -37.40 29.26 21.40
CA PRO A 960 -38.08 29.10 22.72
C PRO A 960 -39.24 30.07 22.98
N ASP A 961 -39.28 31.20 22.26
CA ASP A 961 -40.28 32.25 22.40
C ASP A 961 -41.54 32.00 21.55
N ASP A 962 -41.64 30.87 20.84
CA ASP A 962 -42.84 30.48 20.11
C ASP A 962 -43.93 30.05 21.09
N PRO A 963 -45.17 30.66 21.07
CA PRO A 963 -46.24 30.36 22.00
C PRO A 963 -46.76 28.92 21.97
N ASP A 964 -46.45 28.17 20.90
CA ASP A 964 -46.78 26.74 20.78
C ASP A 964 -45.77 25.79 21.43
N VAL A 965 -44.70 26.34 22.09
CA VAL A 965 -43.65 25.54 22.73
C VAL A 965 -43.95 25.42 24.22
N PRO A 966 -44.03 24.23 24.81
CA PRO A 966 -44.25 24.09 26.26
C PRO A 966 -43.13 24.74 27.07
N ASN A 967 -43.46 25.50 28.12
CA ASN A 967 -42.56 26.27 28.98
C ASN A 967 -41.39 25.47 29.62
N ASN A 968 -41.43 24.14 29.58
CA ASN A 968 -40.36 23.31 30.14
C ASN A 968 -39.07 23.29 29.30
N ALA A 969 -39.09 23.79 28.05
CA ALA A 969 -37.88 23.91 27.23
C ALA A 969 -37.05 25.16 27.53
N SER A 970 -37.65 26.19 28.23
CA SER A 970 -36.97 27.46 28.48
C SER A 970 -35.91 27.40 29.59
N GLN A 971 -35.91 26.39 30.45
CA GLN A 971 -34.88 26.21 31.48
C GLN A 971 -33.54 25.70 30.92
N TYR A 972 -33.59 25.01 29.82
CA TYR A 972 -32.35 24.48 29.19
C TYR A 972 -31.57 25.52 28.36
N VAL A 973 -32.25 26.60 27.92
CA VAL A 973 -31.64 27.62 27.05
C VAL A 973 -31.11 28.83 27.87
N LYS A 974 -31.73 29.14 29.02
CA LYS A 974 -31.32 30.29 29.84
C LYS A 974 -29.97 30.09 30.56
N SER A 975 -29.53 28.88 30.84
CA SER A 975 -28.23 28.62 31.46
C SER A 975 -27.02 28.82 30.52
N ARG A 976 -27.25 28.90 29.21
CA ARG A 976 -26.17 29.05 28.18
C ARG A 976 -25.88 30.52 27.81
N GLY A 977 -26.75 31.45 28.15
CA GLY A 977 -26.58 32.88 27.80
C GLY A 977 -25.52 33.62 28.64
N TYR A 978 -25.10 33.08 29.77
CA TYR A 978 -24.15 33.73 30.67
C TYR A 978 -22.70 33.29 30.57
N LEU A 979 -22.42 32.22 29.84
CA LEU A 979 -21.03 31.74 29.66
C LEU A 979 -20.30 32.37 28.46
N LEU A 980 -21.01 33.11 27.61
CA LEU A 980 -20.45 33.77 26.42
C LEU A 980 -19.77 35.11 26.68
N THR A 981 -19.94 35.68 27.93
CA THR A 981 -19.39 36.98 28.29
C THR A 981 -18.13 36.93 29.16
N LEU A 982 -17.68 35.76 29.60
CA LEU A 982 -16.51 35.65 30.50
C LEU A 982 -15.26 34.99 29.83
N LEU A 983 -15.36 34.54 28.62
CA LEU A 983 -14.21 33.97 27.87
C LEU A 983 -13.61 34.90 26.79
N ALA A 984 -14.07 36.18 26.78
CA ALA A 984 -13.56 37.18 25.81
C ALA A 984 -12.30 37.95 26.30
N VAL A 985 -11.72 37.56 27.42
CA VAL A 985 -10.53 38.23 27.95
C VAL A 985 -9.48 37.18 28.34
N VAL A 986 -8.82 36.57 27.40
CA VAL A 986 -7.46 36.06 27.55
C VAL A 986 -6.72 36.27 26.22
N PRO A 987 -5.53 36.88 26.25
CA PRO A 987 -5.00 37.60 25.09
C PRO A 987 -4.25 36.73 24.12
N GLN A 988 -4.32 37.22 22.90
CA GLN A 988 -3.46 37.16 21.72
C GLN A 988 -1.95 36.83 21.87
N PHE A 989 -1.50 35.93 22.71
CA PHE A 989 -0.04 35.67 22.84
C PHE A 989 0.42 34.27 22.46
N ILE A 990 -0.50 33.38 22.04
CA ILE A 990 -0.12 31.97 21.76
C ILE A 990 -0.07 31.63 20.25
N LEU A 991 -0.46 32.55 19.36
CA LEU A 991 -0.54 32.28 17.92
C LEU A 991 0.79 32.45 17.16
N SER A 992 1.83 33.00 17.78
CA SER A 992 3.06 33.37 17.07
C SER A 992 4.17 32.30 17.04
N VAL A 993 4.03 31.17 17.78
CA VAL A 993 5.13 30.19 17.89
C VAL A 993 4.84 28.86 17.18
N MET A 994 3.62 28.65 16.67
CA MET A 994 3.29 27.44 15.90
C MET A 994 3.08 27.69 14.40
N LEU A 995 3.37 28.88 13.90
CA LEU A 995 3.22 29.24 12.48
C LEU A 995 4.55 29.70 11.84
N GLN A 996 5.68 29.46 12.49
CA GLN A 996 6.98 29.58 11.83
C GLN A 996 7.71 28.25 11.77
#